data_9b3f8f91922cbe526b7e1812402e4fb7
#
_entry.id   9b3f8f91922cbe526b7e1812402e4fb7
#
_cell.length_a   1.000
_cell.length_b   1.000
_cell.length_c   1.000
_cell.angle_alpha   90.00
_cell.angle_beta   90.00
_cell.angle_gamma   90.00
#
_symmetry.space_group_name_H-M   'P 1'
#
loop_
_entity.id
_entity.type
_entity.pdbx_description
1 polymer ?
#
loop_
_entity_poly.entity_id
_entity_poly.type
_entity_poly.pdbx_seq_one_letter_code
_entity_poly.pdbx_strand_id
1 'polypeptide(L)'
;GSDPFLREGSDVAVLIAVKNRPMFDTIMQSYLAQTLAANPGAQVSRSDYQGVPIETYATPDRRVNACMAWVGEYKVHANSLPLLKRILDTAAGRGRSMAENLDFQYMRTIFPGAADQEDGFLYFSDAHIRKLLSPLWKIEEQRRVVCQNHLRMIGNAATLYRTDKGLRLGQPNAIPTVEQLVSEQFLKKEVPVCPDGRTYTLDAEGVAQCSCHNRLRYCTPVSELKLEKVAQTEAEDYKTFVERYNSYWSRYFDPIGIRFRLKDRIEVETCILPLIENSVYNQLREIIGGVPVQLSSEALTTRTIVSISAKVTSASEPMRGLEQIKRQIFPTLPPLSECIGSNLSINLCDSDVLFTFAEEGMNLFGGFGNLEEQLFLGLIASSINLPIYAVLDLKNEAVAGQFIEEGLKLASRQSAAQNRGGRHETAVERYTAAPHGTHEVQTLVLRLFIVKIRLYYTIAHNKLVVSTKRYVLDEVLDALDVKASGTVPRTEANLRVNVQPPAFQQLRSVVQTGWQERMREACLKNLENVRVLAELYGATSSTALTEMARRIDGVSLRCPNQGEYRYDTERGIPYCTVHGDWNHPTQPAGVQETEGLVRFLASLKLLSVDFSFTPEGIRSKVTLDRSGAGTVPSVVPPVPTTTAGGGTSGSGTK
;
A
#
# COMPACT_ATOMS: atom_id res chain seq x y z
N GLY A 1 0.07 -15.48 -11.17
CA GLY A 1 1.20 -15.70 -10.28
C GLY A 1 0.86 -16.62 -9.13
N SER A 2 1.85 -17.19 -8.47
CA SER A 2 1.66 -18.09 -7.32
C SER A 2 1.69 -17.38 -5.97
N ASP A 3 2.33 -16.22 -5.92
CA ASP A 3 2.43 -15.37 -4.73
C ASP A 3 2.80 -13.92 -5.13
N PRO A 4 2.73 -12.94 -4.22
CA PRO A 4 3.07 -11.56 -4.51
C PRO A 4 4.57 -11.25 -4.38
N PHE A 5 5.42 -12.22 -4.03
CA PHE A 5 6.86 -12.01 -3.74
C PHE A 5 7.73 -12.06 -4.99
N LEU A 6 7.45 -11.19 -5.95
CA LEU A 6 8.13 -11.17 -7.26
C LEU A 6 9.65 -11.03 -7.19
N ARG A 7 10.18 -10.35 -6.17
CA ARG A 7 11.62 -10.17 -5.99
C ARG A 7 12.33 -11.41 -5.49
N GLU A 8 11.64 -12.22 -4.71
CA GLU A 8 12.15 -13.44 -4.10
C GLU A 8 11.95 -14.69 -4.96
N GLY A 9 11.43 -14.55 -6.18
CA GLY A 9 11.31 -15.65 -7.12
C GLY A 9 9.94 -16.32 -7.17
N SER A 10 8.85 -15.52 -7.21
CA SER A 10 7.52 -16.05 -7.53
C SER A 10 7.45 -16.62 -8.93
N ASP A 11 6.60 -17.62 -9.14
CA ASP A 11 6.22 -18.02 -10.49
C ASP A 11 5.15 -17.07 -11.04
N VAL A 12 5.39 -16.56 -12.24
CA VAL A 12 4.49 -15.63 -12.94
C VAL A 12 4.35 -16.06 -14.38
N ALA A 13 3.13 -15.98 -14.89
CA ALA A 13 2.86 -16.15 -16.31
C ALA A 13 2.02 -14.99 -16.85
N VAL A 14 2.31 -14.61 -18.08
CA VAL A 14 1.56 -13.61 -18.85
C VAL A 14 0.99 -14.32 -20.08
N LEU A 15 -0.31 -14.16 -20.29
CA LEU A 15 -1.02 -14.67 -21.45
C LEU A 15 -1.40 -13.48 -22.33
N ILE A 16 -0.93 -13.46 -23.55
CA ILE A 16 -1.12 -12.36 -24.50
C ILE A 16 -1.99 -12.87 -25.65
N ALA A 17 -3.18 -12.29 -25.81
CA ALA A 17 -4.01 -12.55 -26.99
C ALA A 17 -3.36 -11.87 -28.21
N VAL A 18 -3.11 -12.64 -29.26
CA VAL A 18 -2.34 -12.19 -30.42
C VAL A 18 -3.19 -12.26 -31.69
N LYS A 19 -3.51 -11.11 -32.26
CA LYS A 19 -4.28 -11.00 -33.52
C LYS A 19 -3.46 -11.34 -34.76
N ASN A 20 -2.17 -10.97 -34.76
CA ASN A 20 -1.24 -11.19 -35.89
C ASN A 20 0.01 -11.93 -35.40
N ARG A 21 -0.02 -13.25 -35.48
CA ARG A 21 1.04 -14.12 -34.99
C ARG A 21 2.40 -13.87 -35.68
N PRO A 22 2.51 -13.79 -37.03
CA PRO A 22 3.79 -13.55 -37.69
C PRO A 22 4.45 -12.24 -37.25
N MET A 23 3.68 -11.16 -37.16
CA MET A 23 4.19 -9.86 -36.71
C MET A 23 4.65 -9.93 -35.25
N PHE A 24 3.88 -10.56 -34.38
CA PHE A 24 4.22 -10.74 -32.97
C PHE A 24 5.52 -11.53 -32.80
N ASP A 25 5.65 -12.66 -33.51
CA ASP A 25 6.83 -13.52 -33.45
C ASP A 25 8.09 -12.76 -33.94
N THR A 26 7.97 -11.93 -34.98
CA THR A 26 9.09 -11.10 -35.48
C THR A 26 9.57 -10.10 -34.42
N ILE A 27 8.63 -9.41 -33.77
CA ILE A 27 8.93 -8.44 -32.69
C ILE A 27 9.57 -9.16 -31.50
N MET A 28 8.99 -10.28 -31.07
CA MET A 28 9.51 -11.05 -29.95
C MET A 28 10.90 -11.63 -30.21
N GLN A 29 11.18 -12.09 -31.42
CA GLN A 29 12.52 -12.54 -31.80
C GLN A 29 13.57 -11.44 -31.68
N SER A 30 13.23 -10.18 -32.03
CA SER A 30 14.12 -9.06 -31.84
C SER A 30 14.46 -8.82 -30.37
N TYR A 31 13.44 -8.82 -29.48
CA TYR A 31 13.67 -8.69 -28.04
C TYR A 31 14.47 -9.85 -27.45
N LEU A 32 14.19 -11.08 -27.89
CA LEU A 32 14.93 -12.26 -27.44
C LEU A 32 16.38 -12.20 -27.88
N ALA A 33 16.66 -11.80 -29.13
CA ALA A 33 18.02 -11.60 -29.61
C ALA A 33 18.80 -10.57 -28.80
N GLN A 34 18.17 -9.43 -28.45
CA GLN A 34 18.78 -8.43 -27.59
C GLN A 34 19.04 -8.99 -26.17
N THR A 35 18.10 -9.75 -25.63
CA THR A 35 18.24 -10.39 -24.32
C THR A 35 19.39 -11.39 -24.31
N LEU A 36 19.51 -12.21 -25.34
CA LEU A 36 20.61 -13.17 -25.47
C LEU A 36 21.95 -12.47 -25.63
N ALA A 37 22.03 -11.41 -26.43
CA ALA A 37 23.26 -10.63 -26.59
C ALA A 37 23.69 -9.97 -25.25
N ALA A 38 22.75 -9.50 -24.45
CA ALA A 38 23.03 -8.93 -23.13
C ALA A 38 23.35 -9.99 -22.06
N ASN A 39 23.07 -11.27 -22.30
CA ASN A 39 23.27 -12.37 -21.36
C ASN A 39 23.96 -13.57 -22.08
N PRO A 40 25.27 -13.52 -22.32
CA PRO A 40 25.99 -14.54 -23.10
C PRO A 40 25.91 -15.96 -22.53
N GLY A 41 25.63 -16.11 -21.23
CA GLY A 41 25.43 -17.40 -20.58
C GLY A 41 24.02 -17.99 -20.75
N ALA A 42 23.12 -17.31 -21.45
CA ALA A 42 21.76 -17.78 -21.64
C ALA A 42 21.72 -18.96 -22.64
N GLN A 43 21.07 -20.03 -22.24
CA GLN A 43 20.85 -21.22 -23.07
C GLN A 43 19.42 -21.20 -23.59
N VAL A 44 19.29 -21.62 -24.87
CA VAL A 44 17.99 -21.80 -25.52
C VAL A 44 17.75 -23.30 -25.66
N SER A 45 16.68 -23.80 -25.10
CA SER A 45 16.26 -25.18 -25.23
C SER A 45 14.85 -25.30 -25.78
N ARG A 46 14.57 -26.36 -26.49
CA ARG A 46 13.24 -26.72 -26.99
C ARG A 46 12.84 -28.07 -26.45
N SER A 47 11.63 -28.16 -25.97
CA SER A 47 11.05 -29.41 -25.48
C SER A 47 9.61 -29.52 -25.96
N ASP A 48 9.05 -30.72 -25.93
CA ASP A 48 7.64 -30.95 -26.19
C ASP A 48 6.94 -31.35 -24.90
N TYR A 49 5.76 -30.84 -24.69
CA TYR A 49 4.89 -31.25 -23.61
C TYR A 49 3.51 -31.58 -24.13
N GLN A 50 3.26 -32.87 -24.29
CA GLN A 50 1.98 -33.40 -24.76
C GLN A 50 1.54 -32.84 -26.12
N GLY A 51 2.50 -32.76 -27.06
CA GLY A 51 2.28 -32.24 -28.40
C GLY A 51 2.35 -30.72 -28.51
N VAL A 52 2.66 -30.00 -27.44
CA VAL A 52 2.85 -28.55 -27.46
C VAL A 52 4.33 -28.21 -27.35
N PRO A 53 4.94 -27.57 -28.36
CA PRO A 53 6.33 -27.15 -28.30
C PRO A 53 6.52 -26.01 -27.29
N ILE A 54 7.52 -26.20 -26.42
CA ILE A 54 7.94 -25.22 -25.42
C ILE A 54 9.34 -24.73 -25.77
N GLU A 55 9.53 -23.42 -25.80
CA GLU A 55 10.83 -22.77 -25.90
C GLU A 55 11.23 -22.23 -24.52
N THR A 56 12.44 -22.52 -24.07
CA THR A 56 12.97 -22.06 -22.78
C THR A 56 14.26 -21.30 -23.01
N TYR A 57 14.33 -20.11 -22.41
CA TYR A 57 15.50 -19.23 -22.38
C TYR A 57 15.91 -19.10 -20.91
N ALA A 58 17.09 -19.60 -20.56
CA ALA A 58 17.52 -19.63 -19.17
C ALA A 58 19.02 -19.37 -19.02
N THR A 59 19.38 -18.55 -18.00
CA THR A 59 20.75 -18.47 -17.49
C THR A 59 20.89 -19.36 -16.25
N PRO A 60 22.11 -19.90 -15.96
CA PRO A 60 22.32 -20.70 -14.74
C PRO A 60 21.94 -19.98 -13.45
N ASP A 61 22.11 -18.67 -13.41
CA ASP A 61 21.76 -17.82 -12.27
C ASP A 61 20.29 -17.36 -12.26
N ARG A 62 19.46 -17.85 -13.19
CA ARG A 62 18.05 -17.50 -13.37
C ARG A 62 17.77 -16.00 -13.61
N ARG A 63 18.78 -15.20 -13.92
CA ARG A 63 18.60 -13.78 -14.30
C ARG A 63 17.69 -13.66 -15.53
N VAL A 64 17.85 -14.57 -16.47
CA VAL A 64 16.91 -14.86 -17.54
C VAL A 64 16.31 -16.24 -17.29
N ASN A 65 15.01 -16.32 -17.18
CA ASN A 65 14.29 -17.59 -17.06
C ASN A 65 12.89 -17.41 -17.64
N ALA A 66 12.71 -17.78 -18.90
CA ALA A 66 11.46 -17.60 -19.62
C ALA A 66 11.12 -18.87 -20.39
N CYS A 67 9.95 -19.43 -20.11
CA CYS A 67 9.37 -20.56 -20.82
C CYS A 67 8.17 -20.06 -21.63
N MET A 68 8.09 -20.42 -22.89
CA MET A 68 7.08 -19.90 -23.82
C MET A 68 6.40 -21.01 -24.59
N ALA A 69 5.09 -20.88 -24.78
CA ALA A 69 4.30 -21.77 -25.63
C ALA A 69 3.14 -21.00 -26.29
N TRP A 70 2.57 -21.60 -27.34
CA TRP A 70 1.31 -21.16 -27.93
C TRP A 70 0.15 -22.00 -27.43
N VAL A 71 -0.95 -21.35 -27.06
CA VAL A 71 -2.23 -21.97 -26.67
C VAL A 71 -3.33 -21.30 -27.47
N GLY A 72 -3.77 -21.91 -28.55
CA GLY A 72 -4.71 -21.28 -29.50
C GLY A 72 -4.16 -19.94 -30.01
N GLU A 73 -4.86 -18.86 -29.79
CA GLU A 73 -4.46 -17.50 -30.17
C GLU A 73 -3.60 -16.80 -29.10
N TYR A 74 -3.33 -17.44 -27.96
CA TYR A 74 -2.58 -16.85 -26.88
C TYR A 74 -1.11 -17.27 -26.91
N LYS A 75 -0.20 -16.30 -26.81
CA LYS A 75 1.19 -16.59 -26.46
C LYS A 75 1.33 -16.54 -24.94
N VAL A 76 1.79 -17.62 -24.36
CA VAL A 76 2.04 -17.76 -22.92
C VAL A 76 3.53 -17.58 -22.66
N HIS A 77 3.87 -16.67 -21.76
CA HIS A 77 5.20 -16.47 -21.21
C HIS A 77 5.17 -16.76 -19.72
N ALA A 78 5.99 -17.68 -19.25
CA ALA A 78 6.12 -18.00 -17.83
C ALA A 78 7.59 -18.01 -17.43
N ASN A 79 7.88 -17.64 -16.17
CA ASN A 79 9.22 -17.76 -15.60
C ASN A 79 9.46 -19.10 -14.89
N SER A 80 8.51 -20.03 -15.02
CA SER A 80 8.56 -21.35 -14.40
C SER A 80 7.96 -22.40 -15.33
N LEU A 81 8.70 -23.46 -15.59
CA LEU A 81 8.24 -24.55 -16.44
C LEU A 81 7.06 -25.34 -15.84
N PRO A 82 7.04 -25.65 -14.52
CA PRO A 82 5.86 -26.26 -13.89
C PRO A 82 4.59 -25.39 -14.02
N LEU A 83 4.71 -24.07 -13.89
CA LEU A 83 3.58 -23.17 -14.11
C LEU A 83 3.08 -23.22 -15.55
N LEU A 84 3.98 -23.16 -16.53
CA LEU A 84 3.60 -23.27 -17.94
C LEU A 84 2.90 -24.59 -18.23
N LYS A 85 3.44 -25.73 -17.77
CA LYS A 85 2.81 -27.05 -17.93
C LYS A 85 1.41 -27.08 -17.34
N ARG A 86 1.20 -26.49 -16.16
CA ARG A 86 -0.10 -26.41 -15.52
C ARG A 86 -1.11 -25.57 -16.32
N ILE A 87 -0.64 -24.48 -16.96
CA ILE A 87 -1.47 -23.69 -17.88
C ILE A 87 -1.88 -24.50 -19.10
N LEU A 88 -0.93 -25.26 -19.70
CA LEU A 88 -1.19 -26.13 -20.83
C LEU A 88 -2.19 -27.25 -20.48
N ASP A 89 -2.05 -27.85 -19.30
CA ASP A 89 -3.00 -28.88 -18.81
C ASP A 89 -4.40 -28.31 -18.61
N THR A 90 -4.50 -27.10 -18.00
CA THR A 90 -5.78 -26.43 -17.81
C THR A 90 -6.45 -26.10 -19.15
N ALA A 91 -5.68 -25.56 -20.09
CA ALA A 91 -6.18 -25.23 -21.43
C ALA A 91 -6.65 -26.46 -22.23
N ALA A 92 -6.04 -27.61 -21.97
CA ALA A 92 -6.42 -28.90 -22.59
C ALA A 92 -7.53 -29.66 -21.81
N GLY A 93 -8.14 -29.02 -20.79
CA GLY A 93 -9.21 -29.63 -19.98
C GLY A 93 -8.74 -30.71 -19.00
N ARG A 94 -7.43 -30.85 -18.76
CA ARG A 94 -6.87 -31.80 -17.79
C ARG A 94 -6.74 -31.23 -16.37
N GLY A 95 -6.94 -29.93 -16.20
CA GLY A 95 -6.91 -29.23 -14.93
C GLY A 95 -8.18 -28.35 -14.75
N ARG A 96 -8.53 -28.06 -13.51
CA ARG A 96 -9.66 -27.16 -13.24
C ARG A 96 -9.35 -25.74 -13.68
N SER A 97 -10.26 -25.16 -14.41
CA SER A 97 -10.22 -23.77 -14.87
C SER A 97 -10.76 -22.80 -13.82
N MET A 98 -10.23 -21.58 -13.79
CA MET A 98 -10.84 -20.49 -13.01
C MET A 98 -12.28 -20.20 -13.43
N ALA A 99 -12.62 -20.43 -14.69
CA ALA A 99 -13.98 -20.26 -15.20
C ALA A 99 -15.01 -21.23 -14.56
N GLU A 100 -14.55 -22.36 -14.01
CA GLU A 100 -15.37 -23.33 -13.29
C GLU A 100 -15.48 -23.04 -11.79
N ASN A 101 -14.74 -22.06 -11.29
CA ASN A 101 -14.76 -21.70 -9.88
C ASN A 101 -16.02 -20.86 -9.60
N LEU A 102 -16.89 -21.35 -8.73
CA LEU A 102 -18.17 -20.70 -8.41
C LEU A 102 -17.99 -19.31 -7.79
N ASP A 103 -16.97 -19.14 -6.93
CA ASP A 103 -16.69 -17.85 -6.29
C ASP A 103 -16.24 -16.83 -7.34
N PHE A 104 -15.44 -17.26 -8.32
CA PHE A 104 -15.05 -16.41 -9.44
C PHE A 104 -16.25 -16.05 -10.33
N GLN A 105 -17.08 -17.04 -10.67
CA GLN A 105 -18.31 -16.79 -11.45
C GLN A 105 -19.21 -15.79 -10.72
N TYR A 106 -19.43 -15.98 -9.42
CA TYR A 106 -20.22 -15.06 -8.61
C TYR A 106 -19.58 -13.66 -8.56
N MET A 107 -18.27 -13.56 -8.34
CA MET A 107 -17.55 -12.29 -8.38
C MET A 107 -17.74 -11.58 -9.74
N ARG A 108 -17.79 -12.32 -10.84
CA ARG A 108 -18.03 -11.77 -12.18
C ARG A 108 -19.49 -11.36 -12.41
N THR A 109 -20.47 -11.81 -11.61
CA THR A 109 -21.82 -11.23 -11.62
C THR A 109 -21.85 -9.86 -10.95
N ILE A 110 -21.01 -9.65 -9.93
CA ILE A 110 -20.84 -8.35 -9.26
C ILE A 110 -20.07 -7.37 -10.15
N PHE A 111 -19.02 -7.85 -10.80
CA PHE A 111 -18.16 -7.11 -11.72
C PHE A 111 -18.21 -7.72 -13.12
N PRO A 112 -19.27 -7.43 -13.91
CA PRO A 112 -19.37 -7.94 -15.28
C PRO A 112 -18.18 -7.55 -16.12
N GLY A 113 -17.62 -8.52 -16.87
CA GLY A 113 -16.45 -8.34 -17.72
C GLY A 113 -16.82 -7.78 -19.08
N ALA A 114 -17.08 -6.50 -19.18
CA ALA A 114 -17.25 -5.81 -20.44
C ALA A 114 -16.07 -4.86 -20.68
N ALA A 115 -15.52 -4.87 -21.88
CA ALA A 115 -14.32 -4.09 -22.24
C ALA A 115 -14.50 -2.56 -22.09
N ASP A 116 -15.73 -2.09 -22.08
CA ASP A 116 -16.08 -0.69 -21.85
C ASP A 116 -16.28 -0.34 -20.37
N GLN A 117 -16.39 -1.35 -19.50
CA GLN A 117 -16.70 -1.17 -18.08
C GLN A 117 -15.49 -1.38 -17.16
N GLU A 118 -14.40 -1.99 -17.63
CA GLU A 118 -13.19 -2.21 -16.85
C GLU A 118 -11.93 -2.12 -17.71
N ASP A 119 -10.89 -1.49 -17.16
CA ASP A 119 -9.54 -1.49 -17.74
C ASP A 119 -8.68 -2.59 -17.14
N GLY A 120 -9.08 -3.13 -15.99
CA GLY A 120 -8.41 -4.25 -15.34
C GLY A 120 -9.24 -4.88 -14.23
N PHE A 121 -8.99 -6.17 -14.02
CA PHE A 121 -9.61 -6.93 -12.95
C PHE A 121 -8.58 -7.83 -12.27
N LEU A 122 -8.50 -7.75 -10.95
CA LEU A 122 -7.66 -8.58 -10.12
C LEU A 122 -8.53 -9.47 -9.23
N TYR A 123 -8.20 -10.75 -9.17
CA TYR A 123 -8.94 -11.70 -8.35
C TYR A 123 -8.00 -12.58 -7.54
N PHE A 124 -8.23 -12.61 -6.22
CA PHE A 124 -7.59 -13.52 -5.29
C PHE A 124 -8.60 -14.58 -4.86
N SER A 125 -8.39 -15.82 -5.29
CA SER A 125 -9.29 -16.91 -4.92
C SER A 125 -8.97 -17.46 -3.53
N ASP A 126 -9.96 -18.04 -2.87
CA ASP A 126 -9.77 -18.80 -1.63
C ASP A 126 -8.72 -19.92 -1.79
N ALA A 127 -8.77 -20.64 -2.91
CA ALA A 127 -7.78 -21.67 -3.23
C ALA A 127 -6.35 -21.13 -3.31
N HIS A 128 -6.15 -19.90 -3.81
CA HIS A 128 -4.85 -19.23 -3.83
C HIS A 128 -4.38 -18.91 -2.41
N ILE A 129 -5.25 -18.35 -1.59
CA ILE A 129 -4.95 -18.03 -0.19
C ILE A 129 -4.57 -19.29 0.59
N ARG A 130 -5.37 -20.36 0.48
CA ARG A 130 -5.07 -21.65 1.14
C ARG A 130 -3.76 -22.26 0.68
N LYS A 131 -3.41 -22.11 -0.61
CA LYS A 131 -2.12 -22.56 -1.14
C LYS A 131 -0.96 -21.85 -0.44
N LEU A 132 -1.01 -20.52 -0.28
CA LEU A 132 0.02 -19.75 0.42
C LEU A 132 0.19 -20.14 1.89
N LEU A 133 -0.85 -20.72 2.49
CA LEU A 133 -0.85 -21.19 3.88
C LEU A 133 -0.51 -22.68 4.01
N SER A 134 -0.33 -23.38 2.89
CA SER A 134 -0.04 -24.81 2.90
C SER A 134 1.33 -25.14 3.50
N PRO A 135 1.53 -26.38 4.02
CA PRO A 135 2.82 -26.80 4.58
C PRO A 135 4.00 -26.56 3.63
N LEU A 136 3.83 -26.93 2.35
CA LEU A 136 4.86 -26.72 1.33
C LEU A 136 5.30 -25.24 1.29
N TRP A 137 4.35 -24.31 1.19
CA TRP A 137 4.70 -22.88 1.03
C TRP A 137 5.31 -22.31 2.31
N LYS A 138 4.78 -22.63 3.48
CA LYS A 138 5.25 -22.05 4.75
C LYS A 138 6.60 -22.62 5.18
N ILE A 139 6.81 -23.92 5.04
CA ILE A 139 8.08 -24.55 5.40
C ILE A 139 9.17 -24.11 4.40
N GLU A 140 8.90 -24.16 3.10
CA GLU A 140 9.87 -23.72 2.08
C GLU A 140 10.19 -22.23 2.19
N GLU A 141 9.23 -21.38 2.55
CA GLU A 141 9.47 -19.96 2.82
C GLU A 141 10.46 -19.77 3.99
N GLN A 142 10.30 -20.51 5.09
CA GLN A 142 11.22 -20.46 6.22
C GLN A 142 12.61 -20.98 5.83
N ARG A 143 12.70 -22.11 5.13
CA ARG A 143 13.96 -22.66 4.60
C ARG A 143 14.67 -21.67 3.70
N ARG A 144 13.93 -21.01 2.82
CA ARG A 144 14.45 -19.97 1.92
C ARG A 144 15.03 -18.79 2.71
N VAL A 145 14.36 -18.32 3.77
CA VAL A 145 14.87 -17.23 4.62
C VAL A 145 16.19 -17.63 5.29
N VAL A 146 16.29 -18.84 5.84
CA VAL A 146 17.54 -19.36 6.43
C VAL A 146 18.62 -19.46 5.35
N CYS A 147 18.31 -20.01 4.18
CA CYS A 147 19.24 -20.10 3.07
C CYS A 147 19.74 -18.72 2.61
N GLN A 148 18.85 -17.74 2.48
CA GLN A 148 19.22 -16.37 2.13
C GLN A 148 20.15 -15.71 3.17
N ASN A 149 19.96 -15.99 4.46
CA ASN A 149 20.87 -15.52 5.51
C ASN A 149 22.25 -16.17 5.39
N HIS A 150 22.31 -17.47 5.07
CA HIS A 150 23.58 -18.15 4.77
C HIS A 150 24.25 -17.55 3.53
N LEU A 151 23.53 -17.29 2.46
CA LEU A 151 24.08 -16.66 1.25
C LEU A 151 24.64 -15.26 1.53
N ARG A 152 23.97 -14.45 2.38
CA ARG A 152 24.49 -13.15 2.84
C ARG A 152 25.79 -13.31 3.64
N MET A 153 25.81 -14.26 4.59
CA MET A 153 27.00 -14.54 5.39
C MET A 153 28.18 -14.97 4.50
N ILE A 154 27.97 -15.88 3.58
CA ILE A 154 29.01 -16.37 2.64
C ILE A 154 29.49 -15.24 1.73
N GLY A 155 28.58 -14.43 1.19
CA GLY A 155 28.93 -13.29 0.35
C GLY A 155 29.76 -12.24 1.10
N ASN A 156 29.38 -11.92 2.34
CA ASN A 156 30.13 -11.01 3.18
C ASN A 156 31.52 -11.58 3.54
N ALA A 157 31.61 -12.86 3.89
CA ALA A 157 32.87 -13.53 4.19
C ALA A 157 33.81 -13.57 2.99
N ALA A 158 33.28 -13.87 1.80
CA ALA A 158 34.06 -13.81 0.56
C ALA A 158 34.54 -12.40 0.22
N THR A 159 33.77 -11.42 0.58
CA THR A 159 34.13 -10.00 0.46
C THR A 159 35.27 -9.64 1.40
N LEU A 160 35.16 -10.01 2.69
CA LEU A 160 36.21 -9.80 3.69
C LEU A 160 37.49 -10.54 3.29
N TYR A 161 37.40 -11.78 2.82
CA TYR A 161 38.53 -12.55 2.32
C TYR A 161 39.31 -11.79 1.22
N ARG A 162 38.57 -11.28 0.21
CA ARG A 162 39.21 -10.50 -0.86
C ARG A 162 39.85 -9.22 -0.35
N THR A 163 39.22 -8.52 0.56
CA THR A 163 39.73 -7.27 1.13
C THR A 163 41.01 -7.54 1.94
N ASP A 164 41.00 -8.55 2.80
CA ASP A 164 42.16 -8.95 3.62
C ASP A 164 43.36 -9.37 2.77
N LYS A 165 43.11 -10.13 1.71
CA LYS A 165 44.18 -10.60 0.78
C LYS A 165 44.54 -9.57 -0.29
N GLY A 166 43.89 -8.42 -0.36
CA GLY A 166 44.11 -7.41 -1.40
C GLY A 166 43.76 -7.89 -2.83
N LEU A 167 42.83 -8.85 -2.93
CA LEU A 167 42.46 -9.48 -4.19
C LEU A 167 41.26 -8.77 -4.85
N ARG A 168 41.29 -8.66 -6.17
CA ARG A 168 40.18 -8.18 -6.99
C ARG A 168 39.62 -9.32 -7.84
N LEU A 169 38.32 -9.27 -8.14
CA LEU A 169 37.72 -10.23 -9.06
C LEU A 169 38.47 -10.28 -10.40
N GLY A 170 38.63 -11.49 -10.92
CA GLY A 170 39.43 -11.75 -12.11
C GLY A 170 40.90 -12.09 -11.83
N GLN A 171 41.39 -11.90 -10.60
CA GLN A 171 42.70 -12.36 -10.19
C GLN A 171 42.66 -13.83 -9.74
N PRO A 172 43.79 -14.56 -9.83
CA PRO A 172 43.88 -15.90 -9.27
C PRO A 172 43.53 -15.90 -7.78
N ASN A 173 42.80 -16.91 -7.33
CA ASN A 173 42.35 -17.11 -5.96
C ASN A 173 41.42 -16.02 -5.39
N ALA A 174 40.87 -15.13 -6.22
CA ALA A 174 39.92 -14.11 -5.78
C ALA A 174 38.53 -14.66 -5.38
N ILE A 175 38.25 -15.90 -5.77
CA ILE A 175 36.99 -16.59 -5.46
C ILE A 175 37.34 -17.78 -4.56
N PRO A 176 37.21 -17.64 -3.22
CA PRO A 176 37.46 -18.76 -2.31
C PRO A 176 36.33 -19.78 -2.37
N THR A 177 36.62 -21.02 -1.98
CA THR A 177 35.53 -21.97 -1.68
C THR A 177 34.92 -21.67 -0.32
N VAL A 178 33.74 -22.20 -0.06
CA VAL A 178 33.09 -21.99 1.27
C VAL A 178 33.91 -22.65 2.38
N GLU A 179 34.56 -23.79 2.10
CA GLU A 179 35.47 -24.48 3.00
C GLU A 179 36.72 -23.65 3.31
N GLN A 180 37.28 -22.95 2.31
CA GLN A 180 38.40 -22.02 2.53
C GLN A 180 37.99 -20.85 3.42
N LEU A 181 36.77 -20.29 3.26
CA LEU A 181 36.28 -19.24 4.13
C LEU A 181 36.16 -19.69 5.59
N VAL A 182 35.82 -20.97 5.82
CA VAL A 182 35.79 -21.55 7.18
C VAL A 182 37.19 -21.82 7.70
N SER A 183 38.09 -22.44 6.93
CA SER A 183 39.43 -22.80 7.34
C SER A 183 40.31 -21.56 7.62
N GLU A 184 40.07 -20.46 6.90
CA GLU A 184 40.75 -19.17 7.12
C GLU A 184 40.01 -18.23 8.08
N GLN A 185 38.98 -18.73 8.75
CA GLN A 185 38.21 -18.05 9.82
C GLN A 185 37.40 -16.80 9.39
N PHE A 186 37.11 -16.66 8.11
CA PHE A 186 36.18 -15.63 7.61
C PHE A 186 34.72 -16.03 7.84
N LEU A 187 34.43 -17.33 8.02
CA LEU A 187 33.17 -17.89 8.48
C LEU A 187 33.36 -18.63 9.80
N LYS A 188 32.28 -18.81 10.56
CA LYS A 188 32.30 -19.60 11.80
C LYS A 188 32.71 -21.07 11.51
N LYS A 189 33.06 -21.81 12.56
CA LYS A 189 33.69 -23.13 12.55
C LYS A 189 33.06 -24.24 11.67
N GLU A 190 31.85 -24.05 11.18
CA GLU A 190 31.14 -25.04 10.38
C GLU A 190 30.71 -24.46 9.04
N VAL A 191 30.83 -25.23 7.99
CA VAL A 191 30.27 -24.88 6.67
C VAL A 191 28.74 -24.82 6.79
N PRO A 192 28.10 -23.69 6.50
CA PRO A 192 26.66 -23.62 6.53
C PRO A 192 26.06 -24.59 5.51
N VAL A 193 25.00 -25.29 5.91
CA VAL A 193 24.26 -26.23 5.07
C VAL A 193 22.87 -25.67 4.81
N CYS A 194 22.43 -25.75 3.55
CA CYS A 194 21.05 -25.37 3.20
C CYS A 194 20.05 -26.26 3.95
N PRO A 195 18.94 -25.74 4.48
CA PRO A 195 17.91 -26.55 5.14
C PRO A 195 17.43 -27.75 4.29
N ASP A 196 17.48 -27.65 2.95
CA ASP A 196 17.19 -28.78 2.04
C ASP A 196 18.39 -29.71 1.81
N GLY A 197 19.41 -29.64 2.65
CA GLY A 197 20.60 -30.51 2.58
C GLY A 197 21.50 -30.24 1.38
N ARG A 198 21.42 -29.04 0.77
CA ARG A 198 22.20 -28.66 -0.40
C ARG A 198 23.42 -27.79 -0.03
N THR A 199 24.37 -27.74 -0.93
CA THR A 199 25.63 -27.02 -0.76
C THR A 199 25.55 -25.58 -1.29
N TYR A 200 26.44 -24.75 -0.79
CA TYR A 200 26.67 -23.39 -1.27
C TYR A 200 27.95 -23.31 -2.07
N THR A 201 27.96 -22.46 -3.07
CA THR A 201 29.14 -22.16 -3.91
C THR A 201 29.20 -20.67 -4.18
N LEU A 202 30.38 -20.20 -4.59
CA LEU A 202 30.56 -18.86 -5.14
C LEU A 202 30.75 -19.01 -6.66
N ASP A 203 30.03 -18.21 -7.43
CA ASP A 203 30.18 -18.22 -8.90
C ASP A 203 31.38 -17.39 -9.37
N ALA A 204 31.58 -17.33 -10.67
CA ALA A 204 32.68 -16.59 -11.29
C ALA A 204 32.67 -15.08 -10.99
N GLU A 205 31.54 -14.55 -10.54
CA GLU A 205 31.36 -13.16 -10.15
C GLU A 205 31.52 -12.97 -8.63
N GLY A 206 31.86 -14.05 -7.89
CA GLY A 206 32.01 -14.04 -6.44
C GLY A 206 30.69 -13.91 -5.68
N VAL A 207 29.57 -14.21 -6.33
CA VAL A 207 28.23 -14.16 -5.73
C VAL A 207 27.90 -15.53 -5.16
N ALA A 208 27.43 -15.56 -3.91
CA ALA A 208 27.02 -16.78 -3.25
C ALA A 208 25.71 -17.34 -3.85
N GLN A 209 25.67 -18.64 -4.11
CA GLN A 209 24.51 -19.34 -4.65
C GLN A 209 24.31 -20.70 -3.97
N CYS A 210 23.05 -21.11 -3.90
CA CYS A 210 22.61 -22.40 -3.42
C CYS A 210 22.17 -23.27 -4.59
N SER A 211 22.55 -24.54 -4.61
CA SER A 211 22.14 -25.45 -5.68
C SER A 211 20.62 -25.77 -5.71
N CYS A 212 19.88 -25.42 -4.66
CA CYS A 212 18.42 -25.55 -4.58
C CYS A 212 17.72 -24.21 -4.77
N HIS A 213 18.01 -23.23 -3.91
CA HIS A 213 17.31 -21.95 -3.88
C HIS A 213 17.91 -20.87 -4.79
N ASN A 214 19.05 -21.17 -5.43
CA ASN A 214 19.81 -20.25 -6.26
C ASN A 214 20.39 -19.05 -5.49
N ARG A 215 20.42 -17.84 -6.03
CA ARG A 215 20.99 -16.62 -5.44
C ARG A 215 19.97 -15.91 -4.53
N LEU A 216 20.41 -14.89 -3.78
CA LEU A 216 19.54 -13.98 -3.00
C LEU A 216 18.45 -13.35 -3.85
N ARG A 217 18.76 -13.03 -5.09
CA ARG A 217 17.82 -12.60 -6.12
C ARG A 217 17.72 -13.70 -7.16
N TYR A 218 16.62 -13.75 -7.87
CA TYR A 218 16.35 -14.81 -8.84
C TYR A 218 16.25 -16.19 -8.18
N CYS A 219 15.66 -16.24 -6.99
CA CYS A 219 15.42 -17.48 -6.27
C CYS A 219 14.59 -18.46 -7.11
N THR A 220 14.79 -19.74 -6.86
CA THR A 220 13.92 -20.78 -7.39
C THR A 220 12.52 -20.62 -6.82
N PRO A 221 11.46 -20.54 -7.64
CA PRO A 221 10.09 -20.46 -7.14
C PRO A 221 9.73 -21.67 -6.28
N VAL A 222 8.93 -21.47 -5.23
CA VAL A 222 8.48 -22.56 -4.35
C VAL A 222 7.71 -23.63 -5.14
N SER A 223 7.03 -23.25 -6.22
CA SER A 223 6.34 -24.20 -7.11
C SER A 223 7.29 -25.20 -7.83
N GLU A 224 8.59 -24.93 -7.89
CA GLU A 224 9.61 -25.83 -8.44
C GLU A 224 10.30 -26.68 -7.37
N LEU A 225 10.11 -26.34 -6.09
CA LEU A 225 10.67 -27.07 -4.96
C LEU A 225 9.76 -28.23 -4.54
N LYS A 226 10.36 -29.26 -3.96
CA LYS A 226 9.64 -30.43 -3.45
C LYS A 226 9.96 -30.59 -1.97
N LEU A 227 8.92 -30.58 -1.14
CA LEU A 227 9.04 -30.86 0.26
C LEU A 227 9.03 -32.38 0.49
N GLU A 228 10.21 -33.00 0.50
CA GLU A 228 10.36 -34.47 0.66
C GLU A 228 10.47 -34.90 2.14
N LYS A 229 11.09 -34.06 2.97
CA LYS A 229 11.31 -34.32 4.38
C LYS A 229 11.05 -33.06 5.19
N VAL A 230 10.48 -33.24 6.37
CA VAL A 230 10.19 -32.17 7.32
C VAL A 230 10.81 -32.54 8.65
N ALA A 231 11.57 -31.64 9.26
CA ALA A 231 12.07 -31.81 10.61
C ALA A 231 10.93 -31.66 11.62
N GLN A 232 11.10 -32.27 12.80
CA GLN A 232 10.09 -32.18 13.86
C GLN A 232 9.85 -30.70 14.26
N THR A 233 10.91 -29.90 14.38
CA THR A 233 10.80 -28.47 14.69
C THR A 233 10.02 -27.69 13.65
N GLU A 234 10.24 -27.95 12.37
CA GLU A 234 9.48 -27.32 11.27
C GLU A 234 8.00 -27.69 11.31
N ALA A 235 7.69 -28.94 11.67
CA ALA A 235 6.32 -29.40 11.81
C ALA A 235 5.62 -28.73 13.02
N GLU A 236 6.33 -28.56 14.13
CA GLU A 236 5.85 -27.86 15.34
C GLU A 236 5.64 -26.37 15.06
N ASP A 237 6.58 -25.71 14.38
CA ASP A 237 6.47 -24.30 13.96
C ASP A 237 5.27 -24.11 13.02
N TYR A 238 5.10 -25.00 12.04
CA TYR A 238 3.95 -24.96 11.14
C TYR A 238 2.63 -25.14 11.90
N LYS A 239 2.57 -26.07 12.86
CA LYS A 239 1.39 -26.26 13.72
C LYS A 239 1.05 -24.98 14.50
N THR A 240 2.07 -24.37 15.13
CA THR A 240 1.91 -23.10 15.86
C THR A 240 1.43 -21.98 14.94
N PHE A 241 1.96 -21.92 13.71
CA PHE A 241 1.48 -20.97 12.70
C PHE A 241 0.00 -21.20 12.37
N VAL A 242 -0.42 -22.45 12.11
CA VAL A 242 -1.82 -22.79 11.80
C VAL A 242 -2.76 -22.44 12.95
N GLU A 243 -2.35 -22.71 14.19
CA GLU A 243 -3.13 -22.34 15.37
C GLU A 243 -3.33 -20.82 15.48
N ARG A 244 -2.26 -20.03 15.30
CA ARG A 244 -2.33 -18.56 15.28
C ARG A 244 -3.16 -18.04 14.09
N TYR A 245 -2.99 -18.63 12.92
CA TYR A 245 -3.78 -18.26 11.75
C TYR A 245 -5.26 -18.52 11.99
N ASN A 246 -5.63 -19.69 12.48
CA ASN A 246 -7.02 -20.06 12.74
C ASN A 246 -7.66 -19.22 13.86
N SER A 247 -6.88 -18.82 14.86
CA SER A 247 -7.40 -18.00 15.97
C SER A 247 -7.77 -16.57 15.55
N TYR A 248 -7.08 -16.02 14.56
CA TYR A 248 -7.24 -14.62 14.18
C TYR A 248 -7.48 -14.42 12.67
N TRP A 249 -6.54 -14.81 11.81
CA TRP A 249 -6.52 -14.46 10.40
C TRP A 249 -7.52 -15.20 9.52
N SER A 250 -7.89 -16.44 9.87
CA SER A 250 -8.85 -17.23 9.09
C SER A 250 -10.21 -16.55 8.94
N ARG A 251 -10.50 -15.57 9.77
CA ARG A 251 -11.76 -14.80 9.77
C ARG A 251 -11.77 -13.63 8.78
N TYR A 252 -10.62 -13.31 8.17
CA TYR A 252 -10.45 -12.09 7.36
C TYR A 252 -10.15 -12.37 5.89
N PHE A 253 -9.71 -13.58 5.54
CA PHE A 253 -9.28 -13.89 4.19
C PHE A 253 -10.36 -14.67 3.42
N ASP A 254 -11.18 -13.90 2.73
CA ASP A 254 -12.18 -14.38 1.79
C ASP A 254 -11.77 -14.00 0.35
N PRO A 255 -12.39 -14.56 -0.70
CA PRO A 255 -12.09 -14.16 -2.07
C PRO A 255 -12.26 -12.66 -2.29
N ILE A 256 -11.27 -12.05 -2.94
CA ILE A 256 -11.22 -10.61 -3.18
C ILE A 256 -11.22 -10.36 -4.69
N GLY A 257 -12.19 -9.54 -5.15
CA GLY A 257 -12.20 -8.99 -6.50
C GLY A 257 -11.92 -7.49 -6.48
N ILE A 258 -11.05 -7.02 -7.36
CA ILE A 258 -10.73 -5.61 -7.51
C ILE A 258 -10.86 -5.25 -8.99
N ARG A 259 -11.73 -4.29 -9.30
CA ARG A 259 -11.93 -3.76 -10.64
C ARG A 259 -11.33 -2.36 -10.75
N PHE A 260 -10.66 -2.10 -11.85
CA PHE A 260 -10.04 -0.82 -12.16
C PHE A 260 -10.70 -0.19 -13.37
N ARG A 261 -10.95 1.12 -13.30
CA ARG A 261 -11.33 1.99 -14.41
C ARG A 261 -10.40 3.20 -14.39
N LEU A 262 -9.65 3.40 -15.47
CA LEU A 262 -8.56 4.38 -15.54
C LEU A 262 -8.82 5.46 -16.61
N LYS A 263 -10.08 5.81 -16.84
CA LYS A 263 -10.47 6.86 -17.79
C LYS A 263 -10.27 8.26 -17.18
N ASP A 264 -11.14 9.22 -17.51
CA ASP A 264 -11.11 10.58 -16.96
C ASP A 264 -11.16 10.60 -15.43
N ARG A 265 -11.84 9.63 -14.87
CA ARG A 265 -11.95 9.35 -13.44
C ARG A 265 -11.29 8.01 -13.16
N ILE A 266 -10.42 7.96 -12.17
CA ILE A 266 -9.85 6.70 -11.70
C ILE A 266 -10.80 6.11 -10.66
N GLU A 267 -11.33 4.93 -10.93
CA GLU A 267 -12.18 4.20 -10.00
C GLU A 267 -11.54 2.84 -9.67
N VAL A 268 -11.45 2.54 -8.40
CA VAL A 268 -11.03 1.22 -7.88
C VAL A 268 -12.17 0.68 -7.03
N GLU A 269 -12.80 -0.37 -7.50
CA GLU A 269 -13.89 -1.03 -6.80
C GLU A 269 -13.39 -2.37 -6.26
N THR A 270 -13.57 -2.60 -4.96
CA THR A 270 -13.18 -3.85 -4.29
C THR A 270 -14.41 -4.53 -3.73
N CYS A 271 -14.49 -5.84 -3.90
CA CYS A 271 -15.49 -6.69 -3.25
C CYS A 271 -14.78 -7.84 -2.53
N ILE A 272 -15.15 -8.07 -1.28
CA ILE A 272 -14.71 -9.19 -0.46
C ILE A 272 -15.94 -10.05 -0.17
N LEU A 273 -15.92 -11.31 -0.62
CA LEU A 273 -17.04 -12.25 -0.42
C LEU A 273 -16.86 -13.00 0.91
N PRO A 274 -17.77 -12.85 1.89
CA PRO A 274 -17.70 -13.60 3.13
C PRO A 274 -18.15 -15.05 2.91
N LEU A 275 -17.23 -15.98 2.82
CA LEU A 275 -17.51 -17.41 2.67
C LEU A 275 -17.67 -18.13 4.01
N ILE A 276 -17.25 -17.52 5.12
CA ILE A 276 -17.23 -18.13 6.45
C ILE A 276 -18.38 -17.57 7.28
N GLU A 277 -19.28 -18.44 7.72
CA GLU A 277 -20.26 -18.11 8.76
C GLU A 277 -19.52 -17.73 10.05
N ASN A 278 -19.96 -16.67 10.74
CA ASN A 278 -19.32 -16.08 11.92
C ASN A 278 -17.98 -15.33 11.67
N SER A 279 -17.77 -14.87 10.47
CA SER A 279 -16.66 -13.94 10.20
C SER A 279 -16.84 -12.62 10.96
N VAL A 280 -15.73 -11.91 11.21
CA VAL A 280 -15.74 -10.53 11.71
C VAL A 280 -16.60 -9.60 10.83
N TYR A 281 -16.84 -9.98 9.59
CA TYR A 281 -17.79 -9.33 8.69
C TYR A 281 -19.19 -9.16 9.30
N ASN A 282 -19.78 -10.21 9.88
CA ASN A 282 -21.09 -10.13 10.50
C ASN A 282 -21.10 -9.18 11.70
N GLN A 283 -20.01 -9.22 12.51
CA GLN A 283 -19.85 -8.29 13.62
C GLN A 283 -19.72 -6.83 13.14
N LEU A 284 -18.90 -6.57 12.13
CA LEU A 284 -18.78 -5.23 11.53
C LEU A 284 -20.11 -4.76 10.91
N ARG A 285 -20.84 -5.66 10.25
CA ARG A 285 -22.16 -5.36 9.70
C ARG A 285 -23.17 -5.01 10.79
N GLU A 286 -23.14 -5.67 11.94
CA GLU A 286 -23.97 -5.34 13.10
C GLU A 286 -23.56 -4.00 13.73
N ILE A 287 -22.26 -3.74 13.89
CA ILE A 287 -21.74 -2.49 14.41
C ILE A 287 -22.19 -1.30 13.54
N ILE A 288 -22.10 -1.44 12.22
CA ILE A 288 -22.43 -0.36 11.28
C ILE A 288 -23.94 -0.31 10.94
N GLY A 289 -24.69 -1.36 11.31
CA GLY A 289 -26.15 -1.36 11.20
C GLY A 289 -26.70 -1.77 9.84
N GLY A 290 -26.05 -2.72 9.15
CA GLY A 290 -26.64 -3.43 7.99
C GLY A 290 -26.69 -2.59 6.70
N VAL A 291 -27.81 -2.65 5.98
CA VAL A 291 -27.98 -2.12 4.60
C VAL A 291 -27.50 -0.66 4.45
N PRO A 292 -26.82 -0.30 3.33
CA PRO A 292 -26.41 1.07 3.02
C PRO A 292 -27.58 2.07 3.02
N VAL A 293 -27.31 3.32 3.24
CA VAL A 293 -28.26 4.45 3.19
C VAL A 293 -27.72 5.54 2.28
N GLN A 294 -28.62 6.44 1.87
CA GLN A 294 -28.25 7.62 1.09
C GLN A 294 -27.52 8.63 1.98
N LEU A 295 -26.18 8.64 1.90
CA LEU A 295 -25.33 9.61 2.59
C LEU A 295 -25.18 10.89 1.76
N SER A 296 -25.21 12.04 2.43
CA SER A 296 -24.85 13.30 1.80
C SER A 296 -23.38 13.33 1.45
N SER A 297 -23.07 13.73 0.22
CA SER A 297 -21.69 13.82 -0.29
C SER A 297 -21.12 15.23 -0.27
N GLU A 298 -21.93 16.22 0.11
CA GLU A 298 -21.60 17.61 -0.07
C GLU A 298 -21.07 18.25 1.21
N ALA A 299 -19.90 18.90 1.11
CA ALA A 299 -19.39 19.77 2.13
C ALA A 299 -20.29 21.02 2.26
N LEU A 300 -20.62 21.40 3.48
CA LEU A 300 -21.47 22.58 3.75
C LEU A 300 -20.68 23.90 3.72
N THR A 301 -19.34 23.84 3.76
CA THR A 301 -18.49 25.01 3.59
C THR A 301 -17.34 24.71 2.65
N THR A 302 -16.94 25.73 1.87
CA THR A 302 -15.80 25.64 0.95
C THR A 302 -14.47 25.40 1.66
N ARG A 303 -14.42 25.63 2.96
CA ARG A 303 -13.23 25.35 3.81
C ARG A 303 -13.07 23.86 4.14
N THR A 304 -14.06 23.02 3.88
CA THR A 304 -13.97 21.60 4.21
C THR A 304 -12.87 20.92 3.39
N ILE A 305 -11.89 20.35 4.07
CA ILE A 305 -10.78 19.60 3.46
C ILE A 305 -11.03 18.10 3.50
N VAL A 306 -11.62 17.59 4.60
CA VAL A 306 -12.01 16.20 4.74
C VAL A 306 -13.41 16.12 5.32
N SER A 307 -14.25 15.30 4.73
CA SER A 307 -15.60 15.01 5.21
C SER A 307 -15.75 13.50 5.41
N ILE A 308 -16.18 13.08 6.57
CA ILE A 308 -16.51 11.70 6.91
C ILE A 308 -17.99 11.65 7.21
N SER A 309 -18.76 10.96 6.38
CA SER A 309 -20.19 10.74 6.58
C SER A 309 -20.45 9.27 6.89
N ALA A 310 -21.18 9.00 7.94
CA ALA A 310 -21.48 7.65 8.40
C ALA A 310 -22.97 7.46 8.63
N LYS A 311 -23.44 6.25 8.33
CA LYS A 311 -24.77 5.82 8.68
C LYS A 311 -24.92 5.69 10.19
N VAL A 312 -26.00 6.22 10.71
CA VAL A 312 -26.44 6.03 12.10
C VAL A 312 -27.77 5.26 12.10
N THR A 313 -27.85 4.22 12.89
CA THR A 313 -29.09 3.43 13.03
C THR A 313 -29.22 2.88 14.43
N SER A 314 -30.46 2.83 14.94
CA SER A 314 -30.79 2.23 16.23
C SER A 314 -30.46 0.72 16.32
N ALA A 315 -30.32 0.07 15.18
CA ALA A 315 -29.96 -1.35 15.11
C ALA A 315 -28.48 -1.61 15.34
N SER A 316 -27.61 -0.58 15.25
CA SER A 316 -26.17 -0.75 15.45
C SER A 316 -25.85 -1.02 16.93
N GLU A 317 -24.79 -1.83 17.17
CA GLU A 317 -24.35 -2.17 18.52
C GLU A 317 -24.01 -0.92 19.37
N PRO A 318 -23.27 0.09 18.86
CA PRO A 318 -23.01 1.32 19.62
C PRO A 318 -24.28 2.05 20.03
N MET A 319 -25.28 2.12 19.14
CA MET A 319 -26.54 2.79 19.44
C MET A 319 -27.39 2.02 20.46
N ARG A 320 -27.37 0.68 20.41
CA ARG A 320 -28.02 -0.15 21.45
C ARG A 320 -27.36 0.05 22.82
N GLY A 321 -26.01 0.13 22.86
CA GLY A 321 -25.26 0.45 24.09
C GLY A 321 -25.62 1.85 24.63
N LEU A 322 -25.65 2.86 23.76
CA LEU A 322 -26.07 4.22 24.13
C LEU A 322 -27.52 4.27 24.62
N GLU A 323 -28.43 3.54 23.98
CA GLU A 323 -29.83 3.45 24.42
C GLU A 323 -29.95 2.78 25.80
N GLN A 324 -29.13 1.77 26.09
CA GLN A 324 -29.10 1.12 27.39
C GLN A 324 -28.59 2.08 28.48
N ILE A 325 -27.49 2.80 28.24
CA ILE A 325 -26.96 3.82 29.14
C ILE A 325 -28.00 4.93 29.35
N LYS A 326 -28.63 5.40 28.26
CA LYS A 326 -29.68 6.40 28.29
C LYS A 326 -30.86 5.96 29.20
N ARG A 327 -31.35 4.72 29.07
CA ARG A 327 -32.44 4.21 29.91
C ARG A 327 -32.09 4.18 31.39
N GLN A 328 -30.83 3.95 31.74
CA GLN A 328 -30.36 3.96 33.12
C GLN A 328 -30.28 5.41 33.69
N ILE A 329 -29.80 6.34 32.88
CA ILE A 329 -29.55 7.73 33.32
C ILE A 329 -30.78 8.61 33.16
N PHE A 330 -31.53 8.45 32.05
CA PHE A 330 -32.67 9.28 31.66
C PHE A 330 -33.89 8.41 31.32
N PRO A 331 -34.49 7.70 32.26
CA PRO A 331 -35.58 6.77 32.00
C PRO A 331 -36.84 7.41 31.39
N THR A 332 -37.04 8.70 31.64
CA THR A 332 -38.22 9.47 31.20
C THR A 332 -38.10 10.01 29.78
N LEU A 333 -36.88 10.07 29.20
CA LEU A 333 -36.69 10.54 27.83
C LEU A 333 -37.11 9.50 26.79
N PRO A 334 -37.64 9.93 25.63
CA PRO A 334 -37.98 9.02 24.52
C PRO A 334 -36.79 8.19 24.06
N PRO A 335 -36.99 7.08 23.31
CA PRO A 335 -35.91 6.33 22.70
C PRO A 335 -35.04 7.20 21.79
N LEU A 336 -33.72 6.95 21.73
CA LEU A 336 -32.81 7.66 20.82
C LEU A 336 -33.24 7.52 19.35
N SER A 337 -33.89 6.42 19.00
CA SER A 337 -34.41 6.17 17.66
C SER A 337 -35.51 7.17 17.20
N GLU A 338 -36.16 7.84 18.13
CA GLU A 338 -37.15 8.90 17.84
C GLU A 338 -36.49 10.26 17.62
N CYS A 339 -35.27 10.44 18.13
CA CYS A 339 -34.54 11.69 18.06
C CYS A 339 -33.57 11.72 16.86
N ILE A 340 -32.76 10.66 16.71
CA ILE A 340 -31.62 10.63 15.81
C ILE A 340 -32.05 10.14 14.42
N GLY A 341 -31.58 10.86 13.38
CA GLY A 341 -31.73 10.50 11.97
C GLY A 341 -30.71 9.44 11.52
N SER A 342 -30.51 9.34 10.22
CA SER A 342 -29.72 8.26 9.62
C SER A 342 -28.29 8.65 9.22
N ASN A 343 -27.91 9.92 9.33
CA ASN A 343 -26.63 10.40 8.87
C ASN A 343 -25.93 11.25 9.93
N LEU A 344 -24.66 10.95 10.17
CA LEU A 344 -23.71 11.76 10.93
C LEU A 344 -22.56 12.12 10.01
N SER A 345 -22.24 13.40 9.90
CA SER A 345 -21.01 13.83 9.22
C SER A 345 -20.07 14.56 10.18
N ILE A 346 -18.78 14.27 10.05
CA ILE A 346 -17.69 14.97 10.76
C ILE A 346 -16.79 15.56 9.68
N ASN A 347 -16.55 16.86 9.79
CA ASN A 347 -15.90 17.63 8.75
C ASN A 347 -14.73 18.42 9.32
N LEU A 348 -13.55 18.23 8.74
CA LEU A 348 -12.35 19.00 9.04
C LEU A 348 -12.24 20.13 8.03
N CYS A 349 -12.09 21.35 8.52
CA CYS A 349 -11.93 22.52 7.69
C CYS A 349 -10.48 22.99 7.61
N ASP A 350 -10.22 23.80 6.59
CA ASP A 350 -8.96 24.49 6.40
C ASP A 350 -8.71 25.50 7.53
N SER A 351 -7.51 25.46 8.07
CA SER A 351 -7.01 26.44 9.03
C SER A 351 -5.52 26.69 8.82
N ASP A 352 -5.05 27.85 9.26
CA ASP A 352 -3.62 28.06 9.41
C ASP A 352 -3.06 27.09 10.44
N VAL A 353 -2.19 26.19 10.01
CA VAL A 353 -1.60 25.17 10.86
C VAL A 353 -0.54 25.81 11.74
N LEU A 354 -0.82 25.95 13.03
CA LEU A 354 0.14 26.48 14.01
C LEU A 354 1.24 25.47 14.35
N PHE A 355 0.96 24.16 14.17
CA PHE A 355 1.92 23.08 14.45
C PHE A 355 1.85 22.03 13.36
N THR A 356 3.00 21.63 12.83
CA THR A 356 3.16 20.40 12.04
C THR A 356 3.69 19.31 12.97
N PHE A 357 2.95 18.21 13.11
CA PHE A 357 3.47 17.01 13.75
C PHE A 357 4.14 16.19 12.65
N ALA A 358 5.49 16.14 12.68
CA ALA A 358 6.22 15.16 11.89
C ALA A 358 5.99 13.74 12.48
N GLU A 359 6.14 12.71 11.65
CA GLU A 359 6.02 11.31 12.08
C GLU A 359 6.91 11.00 13.31
N GLU A 360 8.07 11.63 13.40
CA GLU A 360 8.98 11.59 14.56
C GLU A 360 8.41 12.30 15.79
N GLY A 361 7.55 13.29 15.62
CA GLY A 361 6.90 14.03 16.72
C GLY A 361 5.81 13.21 17.42
N MET A 362 5.26 12.19 16.77
CA MET A 362 4.35 11.24 17.45
C MET A 362 5.08 10.40 18.51
N ASN A 363 6.38 10.21 18.36
CA ASN A 363 7.22 9.57 19.38
C ASN A 363 7.51 10.46 20.60
N LEU A 364 7.27 11.77 20.54
CA LEU A 364 7.36 12.66 21.70
C LEU A 364 6.34 12.30 22.81
N PHE A 365 5.26 11.64 22.45
CA PHE A 365 4.27 11.11 23.38
C PHE A 365 4.54 9.65 23.80
N GLY A 366 5.61 9.02 23.30
CA GLY A 366 6.01 7.63 23.60
C GLY A 366 6.34 7.33 25.06
N GLY A 367 6.31 8.34 25.95
CA GLY A 367 6.42 8.18 27.40
C GLY A 367 5.08 8.21 28.16
N PHE A 368 3.99 8.46 27.49
CA PHE A 368 2.65 8.50 28.08
C PHE A 368 1.83 7.31 27.56
N GLY A 369 1.62 6.31 28.41
CA GLY A 369 0.57 5.32 28.38
C GLY A 369 0.24 4.64 27.02
N ASN A 370 -0.93 4.04 26.96
CA ASN A 370 -1.45 3.27 25.85
C ASN A 370 -1.83 4.15 24.63
N LEU A 371 -1.91 3.53 23.45
CA LEU A 371 -2.34 4.17 22.19
C LEU A 371 -3.61 5.02 22.33
N GLU A 372 -4.54 4.61 23.19
CA GLU A 372 -5.79 5.33 23.47
C GLU A 372 -5.55 6.70 24.12
N GLU A 373 -4.61 6.80 25.08
CA GLU A 373 -4.26 8.07 25.71
C GLU A 373 -3.55 9.02 24.75
N GLN A 374 -2.69 8.49 23.87
CA GLN A 374 -2.01 9.27 22.83
C GLN A 374 -3.00 9.81 21.79
N LEU A 375 -3.96 9.00 21.37
CA LEU A 375 -5.04 9.41 20.47
C LEU A 375 -5.94 10.46 21.15
N PHE A 376 -6.24 10.31 22.43
CA PHE A 376 -7.06 11.26 23.18
C PHE A 376 -6.35 12.61 23.33
N LEU A 377 -5.07 12.63 23.69
CA LEU A 377 -4.25 13.86 23.77
C LEU A 377 -4.07 14.51 22.39
N GLY A 378 -3.86 13.71 21.35
CA GLY A 378 -3.80 14.18 19.98
C GLY A 378 -5.12 14.80 19.50
N LEU A 379 -6.25 14.20 19.85
CA LEU A 379 -7.59 14.73 19.58
C LEU A 379 -7.84 16.05 20.33
N ILE A 380 -7.45 16.15 21.59
CA ILE A 380 -7.56 17.39 22.38
C ILE A 380 -6.70 18.49 21.73
N ALA A 381 -5.42 18.21 21.45
CA ALA A 381 -4.52 19.16 20.82
C ALA A 381 -5.03 19.62 19.45
N SER A 382 -5.57 18.70 18.65
CA SER A 382 -6.20 18.99 17.36
C SER A 382 -7.47 19.82 17.51
N SER A 383 -8.33 19.51 18.48
CA SER A 383 -9.58 20.21 18.69
C SER A 383 -9.39 21.68 19.09
N ILE A 384 -8.26 22.01 19.71
CA ILE A 384 -7.92 23.40 20.10
C ILE A 384 -7.60 24.25 18.87
N ASN A 385 -6.96 23.66 17.85
CA ASN A 385 -6.42 24.39 16.72
C ASN A 385 -7.17 24.16 15.40
N LEU A 386 -7.76 22.99 15.19
CA LEU A 386 -8.42 22.68 13.93
C LEU A 386 -9.90 23.06 13.96
N PRO A 387 -10.40 23.78 12.96
CA PRO A 387 -11.81 24.02 12.78
C PRO A 387 -12.49 22.74 12.31
N ILE A 388 -13.28 22.15 13.21
CA ILE A 388 -14.06 20.94 12.95
C ILE A 388 -15.52 21.26 13.14
N TYR A 389 -16.38 20.73 12.28
CA TYR A 389 -17.81 20.72 12.53
C TYR A 389 -18.39 19.32 12.31
N ALA A 390 -19.42 19.01 13.08
CA ALA A 390 -20.20 17.78 12.96
C ALA A 390 -21.66 18.13 12.73
N VAL A 391 -22.33 17.34 11.87
CA VAL A 391 -23.75 17.48 11.58
C VAL A 391 -24.41 16.12 11.78
N LEU A 392 -25.38 16.07 12.66
CA LEU A 392 -26.22 14.91 12.93
C LEU A 392 -27.64 15.19 12.46
N ASP A 393 -28.15 14.35 11.58
CA ASP A 393 -29.55 14.43 11.18
C ASP A 393 -30.45 14.08 12.37
N LEU A 394 -31.53 14.84 12.53
CA LEU A 394 -32.52 14.67 13.58
C LEU A 394 -33.88 14.29 12.95
N LYS A 395 -34.63 13.43 13.62
CA LYS A 395 -36.02 13.16 13.32
C LYS A 395 -36.97 14.13 14.04
N ASN A 396 -36.56 14.58 15.22
CA ASN A 396 -37.34 15.48 16.06
C ASN A 396 -36.44 16.43 16.83
N GLU A 397 -36.48 17.71 16.46
CA GLU A 397 -35.67 18.76 17.08
C GLU A 397 -36.03 18.99 18.55
N ALA A 398 -37.31 18.94 18.91
CA ALA A 398 -37.76 19.17 20.30
C ALA A 398 -37.26 18.06 21.23
N VAL A 399 -37.29 16.83 20.79
CA VAL A 399 -36.74 15.69 21.53
C VAL A 399 -35.23 15.81 21.67
N ALA A 400 -34.52 16.22 20.60
CA ALA A 400 -33.08 16.48 20.66
C ALA A 400 -32.73 17.57 21.66
N GLY A 401 -33.49 18.66 21.69
CA GLY A 401 -33.35 19.72 22.68
C GLY A 401 -33.48 19.20 24.12
N GLN A 402 -34.47 18.36 24.39
CA GLN A 402 -34.66 17.74 25.70
C GLN A 402 -33.45 16.90 26.13
N PHE A 403 -32.88 16.08 25.20
CA PHE A 403 -31.68 15.29 25.48
C PHE A 403 -30.50 16.16 25.86
N ILE A 404 -30.27 17.25 25.12
CA ILE A 404 -29.19 18.20 25.40
C ILE A 404 -29.37 18.87 26.77
N GLU A 405 -30.58 19.34 27.08
CA GLU A 405 -30.90 19.97 28.34
C GLU A 405 -30.67 19.04 29.54
N GLU A 406 -31.19 17.83 29.51
CA GLU A 406 -31.03 16.87 30.60
C GLU A 406 -29.56 16.40 30.73
N GLY A 407 -28.86 16.22 29.62
CA GLY A 407 -27.41 15.90 29.60
C GLY A 407 -26.57 17.00 30.25
N LEU A 408 -26.86 18.28 29.96
CA LEU A 408 -26.18 19.42 30.55
C LEU A 408 -26.50 19.59 32.05
N LYS A 409 -27.74 19.36 32.46
CA LYS A 409 -28.10 19.36 33.88
C LYS A 409 -27.33 18.29 34.66
N LEU A 410 -27.21 17.09 34.10
CA LEU A 410 -26.43 16.01 34.70
C LEU A 410 -24.95 16.38 34.83
N ALA A 411 -24.32 16.83 33.72
CA ALA A 411 -22.92 17.23 33.69
C ALA A 411 -22.62 18.37 34.71
N SER A 412 -23.50 19.34 34.81
CA SER A 412 -23.37 20.43 35.81
C SER A 412 -23.47 19.93 37.26
N ARG A 413 -24.38 18.98 37.54
CA ARG A 413 -24.50 18.36 38.88
C ARG A 413 -23.26 17.53 39.23
N GLN A 414 -22.73 16.76 38.32
CA GLN A 414 -21.51 15.96 38.52
C GLN A 414 -20.30 16.86 38.75
N SER A 415 -20.13 17.90 37.94
CA SER A 415 -19.09 18.90 38.11
C SER A 415 -19.15 19.61 39.47
N ALA A 416 -20.35 19.99 39.91
CA ALA A 416 -20.54 20.60 41.23
C ALA A 416 -20.26 19.64 42.40
N ALA A 417 -20.52 18.34 42.23
CA ALA A 417 -20.23 17.31 43.23
C ALA A 417 -18.72 17.07 43.38
N GLN A 418 -17.99 17.00 42.26
CA GLN A 418 -16.53 16.85 42.24
C GLN A 418 -15.81 18.07 42.81
N ASN A 419 -16.32 19.28 42.57
CA ASN A 419 -15.71 20.51 43.05
C ASN A 419 -15.86 20.73 44.56
N ARG A 420 -16.76 19.99 45.25
CA ARG A 420 -16.87 20.02 46.73
C ARG A 420 -15.63 19.45 47.44
N GLY A 421 -14.79 18.71 46.73
CA GLY A 421 -13.50 18.17 47.23
C GLY A 421 -12.31 19.12 47.13
N GLY A 422 -12.48 20.37 46.69
CA GLY A 422 -11.41 21.39 46.64
C GLY A 422 -10.49 21.36 45.44
N ARG A 423 -10.70 20.47 44.43
CA ARG A 423 -9.99 20.48 43.17
C ARG A 423 -10.93 20.85 42.03
N HIS A 424 -10.73 22.02 41.43
CA HIS A 424 -11.48 22.49 40.24
C HIS A 424 -10.93 21.85 38.97
N GLU A 425 -11.04 20.55 38.83
CA GLU A 425 -10.38 19.81 37.72
C GLU A 425 -11.24 19.75 36.46
N THR A 426 -12.57 19.72 36.58
CA THR A 426 -13.49 19.65 35.44
C THR A 426 -14.72 20.53 35.64
N ALA A 427 -15.16 21.24 34.61
CA ALA A 427 -16.41 21.98 34.60
C ALA A 427 -17.04 21.98 33.20
N VAL A 428 -18.38 21.94 33.18
CA VAL A 428 -19.19 22.12 31.98
C VAL A 428 -20.05 23.34 32.15
N GLU A 429 -19.85 24.34 31.30
CA GLU A 429 -20.56 25.64 31.37
C GLU A 429 -21.27 25.88 30.02
N ARG A 430 -22.49 26.41 30.04
CA ARG A 430 -23.24 26.77 28.84
C ARG A 430 -23.52 28.26 28.82
N TYR A 431 -23.33 28.87 27.66
CA TYR A 431 -23.64 30.28 27.42
C TYR A 431 -24.46 30.43 26.14
N THR A 432 -25.45 31.29 26.13
CA THR A 432 -26.11 31.71 24.89
C THR A 432 -25.20 32.70 24.17
N ALA A 433 -24.82 32.37 22.95
CA ALA A 433 -24.04 33.26 22.09
C ALA A 433 -24.95 34.22 21.32
N ALA A 434 -24.37 35.22 20.65
CA ALA A 434 -25.13 36.04 19.73
C ALA A 434 -25.78 35.17 18.64
N PRO A 435 -27.07 35.37 18.30
CA PRO A 435 -27.72 34.58 17.26
C PRO A 435 -27.07 34.81 15.90
N HIS A 436 -27.22 33.87 14.98
CA HIS A 436 -26.85 34.01 13.57
C HIS A 436 -28.13 33.96 12.74
N GLY A 437 -28.47 35.08 12.11
CA GLY A 437 -29.79 35.21 11.47
C GLY A 437 -30.93 34.92 12.44
N THR A 438 -31.75 33.96 12.15
CA THR A 438 -32.86 33.48 12.99
C THR A 438 -32.47 32.34 13.94
N HIS A 439 -31.22 31.84 13.85
CA HIS A 439 -30.78 30.68 14.60
C HIS A 439 -30.16 31.05 15.94
N GLU A 440 -30.65 30.43 17.01
CA GLU A 440 -30.03 30.53 18.33
C GLU A 440 -28.75 29.67 18.36
N VAL A 441 -27.66 30.27 18.83
CA VAL A 441 -26.38 29.58 18.98
C VAL A 441 -26.03 29.46 20.46
N GLN A 442 -25.66 28.27 20.86
CA GLN A 442 -25.19 27.97 22.20
C GLN A 442 -23.70 27.70 22.22
N THR A 443 -23.01 28.15 23.26
CA THR A 443 -21.59 27.85 23.51
C THR A 443 -21.48 26.91 24.69
N LEU A 444 -20.86 25.77 24.49
CA LEU A 444 -20.49 24.80 25.52
C LEU A 444 -19.00 24.94 25.81
N VAL A 445 -18.66 25.22 27.08
CA VAL A 445 -17.26 25.27 27.52
C VAL A 445 -16.98 24.05 28.41
N LEU A 446 -16.09 23.20 27.92
CA LEU A 446 -15.58 22.07 28.67
C LEU A 446 -14.24 22.49 29.28
N ARG A 447 -14.16 22.52 30.59
CA ARG A 447 -12.92 22.79 31.30
C ARG A 447 -12.35 21.47 31.80
N LEU A 448 -11.17 21.12 31.33
CA LEU A 448 -10.44 19.91 31.70
C LEU A 448 -9.06 20.36 32.21
N PHE A 449 -8.88 20.38 33.53
CA PHE A 449 -7.66 20.90 34.14
C PHE A 449 -7.35 22.35 33.66
N ILE A 450 -6.21 22.54 33.01
CA ILE A 450 -5.76 23.81 32.42
C ILE A 450 -6.34 24.10 31.03
N VAL A 451 -6.96 23.10 30.38
CA VAL A 451 -7.46 23.20 29.01
C VAL A 451 -8.94 23.58 29.01
N LYS A 452 -9.29 24.60 28.21
CA LYS A 452 -10.68 25.00 27.96
C LYS A 452 -11.03 24.73 26.51
N ILE A 453 -11.94 23.81 26.26
CA ILE A 453 -12.46 23.49 24.92
C ILE A 453 -13.80 24.22 24.79
N ARG A 454 -13.96 25.00 23.72
CA ARG A 454 -15.22 25.66 23.37
C ARG A 454 -15.84 24.96 22.19
N LEU A 455 -17.11 24.58 22.34
CA LEU A 455 -17.91 24.05 21.25
C LEU A 455 -19.12 24.97 21.07
N TYR A 456 -19.43 25.28 19.83
CA TYR A 456 -20.59 26.02 19.41
C TYR A 456 -21.59 25.06 18.82
N TYR A 457 -22.86 25.13 19.22
CA TYR A 457 -23.88 24.25 18.67
C TYR A 457 -25.21 24.96 18.46
N THR A 458 -25.97 24.40 17.52
CA THR A 458 -27.35 24.83 17.26
C THR A 458 -28.17 23.65 16.74
N ILE A 459 -29.48 23.73 16.88
CA ILE A 459 -30.45 22.84 16.24
C ILE A 459 -31.20 23.65 15.19
N ALA A 460 -31.06 23.29 13.93
CA ALA A 460 -31.71 23.95 12.81
C ALA A 460 -31.91 22.99 11.66
N HIS A 461 -32.98 23.13 10.87
CA HIS A 461 -33.25 22.32 9.67
C HIS A 461 -33.24 20.82 9.91
N ASN A 462 -33.80 20.36 11.02
CA ASN A 462 -33.72 18.96 11.49
C ASN A 462 -32.29 18.41 11.57
N LYS A 463 -31.37 19.28 12.01
CA LYS A 463 -29.97 18.93 12.22
C LYS A 463 -29.44 19.49 13.51
N LEU A 464 -28.63 18.70 14.22
CA LEU A 464 -27.75 19.21 15.28
C LEU A 464 -26.39 19.49 14.62
N VAL A 465 -26.00 20.77 14.66
CA VAL A 465 -24.70 21.22 14.17
C VAL A 465 -23.83 21.57 15.37
N VAL A 466 -22.64 21.02 15.45
CA VAL A 466 -21.64 21.28 16.48
C VAL A 466 -20.34 21.69 15.82
N SER A 467 -19.69 22.75 16.28
CA SER A 467 -18.42 23.22 15.74
C SER A 467 -17.44 23.65 16.83
N THR A 468 -16.15 23.46 16.58
CA THR A 468 -15.05 23.98 17.43
C THR A 468 -14.82 25.49 17.23
N LYS A 469 -15.30 26.06 16.12
CA LYS A 469 -15.12 27.48 15.76
C LYS A 469 -16.45 28.10 15.39
N ARG A 470 -16.68 29.31 15.92
CA ARG A 470 -17.93 30.03 15.70
C ARG A 470 -18.14 30.37 14.22
N TYR A 471 -17.15 30.92 13.56
CA TYR A 471 -17.25 31.30 12.15
C TYR A 471 -17.57 30.12 11.22
N VAL A 472 -17.10 28.90 11.56
CA VAL A 472 -17.44 27.69 10.80
C VAL A 472 -18.91 27.32 11.00
N LEU A 473 -19.43 27.45 12.24
CA LEU A 473 -20.84 27.22 12.49
C LEU A 473 -21.71 28.19 11.68
N ASP A 474 -21.34 29.48 11.66
CA ASP A 474 -22.06 30.49 10.90
C ASP A 474 -22.09 30.20 9.40
N GLU A 475 -20.95 29.86 8.80
CA GLU A 475 -20.88 29.42 7.38
C GLU A 475 -21.74 28.18 7.09
N VAL A 476 -21.76 27.21 8.01
CA VAL A 476 -22.59 25.99 7.88
C VAL A 476 -24.07 26.34 7.94
N LEU A 477 -24.49 27.27 8.82
CA LEU A 477 -25.87 27.72 8.90
C LEU A 477 -26.31 28.44 7.62
N ASP A 478 -25.47 29.35 7.09
CA ASP A 478 -25.73 30.04 5.83
C ASP A 478 -25.92 29.04 4.68
N ALA A 479 -25.09 28.00 4.65
CA ALA A 479 -25.20 26.94 3.64
C ALA A 479 -26.46 26.09 3.80
N LEU A 480 -26.89 25.82 5.02
CA LEU A 480 -28.14 25.10 5.29
C LEU A 480 -29.37 25.92 4.90
N ASP A 481 -29.35 27.22 5.16
CA ASP A 481 -30.42 28.15 4.78
C ASP A 481 -30.59 28.22 3.25
N VAL A 482 -29.48 28.28 2.51
CA VAL A 482 -29.50 28.29 1.04
C VAL A 482 -29.95 26.92 0.47
N LYS A 483 -29.50 25.82 1.07
CA LYS A 483 -29.72 24.44 0.56
C LYS A 483 -31.09 23.86 0.92
N ALA A 484 -31.86 24.50 1.79
CA ALA A 484 -33.22 24.09 2.07
C ALA A 484 -34.10 23.98 0.80
N SER A 485 -33.66 24.55 -0.33
CA SER A 485 -34.34 24.55 -1.63
C SER A 485 -33.72 23.66 -2.73
N GLY A 486 -32.59 22.97 -2.49
CA GLY A 486 -31.84 22.24 -3.53
C GLY A 486 -31.71 20.72 -3.30
N THR A 487 -31.55 19.97 -4.41
CA THR A 487 -31.23 18.52 -4.37
C THR A 487 -29.75 18.33 -4.07
N VAL A 488 -29.43 17.78 -2.88
CA VAL A 488 -28.05 17.43 -2.50
C VAL A 488 -27.69 16.08 -3.13
N PRO A 489 -26.54 15.95 -3.82
CA PRO A 489 -26.06 14.67 -4.29
C PRO A 489 -25.90 13.67 -3.15
N ARG A 490 -26.47 12.50 -3.32
CA ARG A 490 -26.41 11.42 -2.32
C ARG A 490 -25.80 10.18 -2.93
N THR A 491 -25.09 9.43 -2.11
CA THR A 491 -24.50 8.14 -2.50
C THR A 491 -24.93 7.08 -1.51
N GLU A 492 -25.28 5.92 -2.02
CA GLU A 492 -25.65 4.78 -1.20
C GLU A 492 -24.39 4.14 -0.60
N ALA A 493 -24.19 4.32 0.70
CA ALA A 493 -23.06 3.80 1.45
C ALA A 493 -23.37 3.68 2.95
N ASN A 494 -22.54 2.94 3.68
CA ASN A 494 -22.56 2.94 5.15
C ASN A 494 -21.58 3.97 5.73
N LEU A 495 -20.46 4.17 5.04
CA LEU A 495 -19.43 5.15 5.39
C LEU A 495 -18.90 5.78 4.10
N ARG A 496 -18.73 7.08 4.11
CA ARG A 496 -18.14 7.85 3.01
C ARG A 496 -17.08 8.79 3.55
N VAL A 497 -15.92 8.79 2.91
CA VAL A 497 -14.84 9.74 3.17
C VAL A 497 -14.58 10.54 1.90
N ASN A 498 -14.64 11.86 2.00
CA ASN A 498 -14.31 12.77 0.90
C ASN A 498 -13.12 13.64 1.30
N VAL A 499 -12.13 13.73 0.42
CA VAL A 499 -11.00 14.67 0.54
C VAL A 499 -11.14 15.70 -0.58
N GLN A 500 -11.23 16.97 -0.20
CA GLN A 500 -11.51 18.09 -1.09
C GLN A 500 -10.23 18.74 -1.64
N PRO A 501 -10.31 19.53 -2.73
CA PRO A 501 -9.15 20.15 -3.34
C PRO A 501 -8.24 20.96 -2.40
N PRO A 502 -8.75 21.74 -1.44
CA PRO A 502 -7.88 22.50 -0.53
C PRO A 502 -6.91 21.61 0.25
N ALA A 503 -7.33 20.37 0.62
CA ALA A 503 -6.46 19.42 1.30
C ALA A 503 -5.24 19.05 0.46
N PHE A 504 -5.42 18.85 -0.84
CA PHE A 504 -4.31 18.50 -1.73
C PHE A 504 -3.31 19.64 -1.89
N GLN A 505 -3.79 20.88 -1.85
CA GLN A 505 -2.93 22.07 -1.89
C GLN A 505 -2.13 22.25 -0.61
N GLN A 506 -2.73 22.06 0.55
CA GLN A 506 -2.06 22.16 1.84
C GLN A 506 -1.06 21.02 2.06
N LEU A 507 -1.46 19.79 1.72
CA LEU A 507 -0.59 18.63 1.84
C LEU A 507 0.57 18.67 0.84
N ARG A 508 0.46 19.45 -0.23
CA ARG A 508 1.46 19.49 -1.29
C ARG A 508 2.85 19.79 -0.76
N SER A 509 3.04 20.82 0.03
CA SER A 509 4.36 21.20 0.57
C SER A 509 4.91 20.15 1.52
N VAL A 510 4.07 19.60 2.40
CA VAL A 510 4.46 18.58 3.37
C VAL A 510 4.83 17.27 2.68
N VAL A 511 3.98 16.79 1.77
CA VAL A 511 4.23 15.59 0.97
C VAL A 511 5.48 15.76 0.12
N GLN A 512 5.66 16.93 -0.48
CA GLN A 512 6.80 17.28 -1.31
C GLN A 512 8.10 17.22 -0.51
N THR A 513 8.17 17.87 0.65
CA THR A 513 9.34 17.86 1.52
C THR A 513 9.63 16.44 2.04
N GLY A 514 8.61 15.75 2.55
CA GLY A 514 8.76 14.37 3.03
C GLY A 514 9.19 13.40 1.92
N TRP A 515 8.70 13.58 0.71
CA TRP A 515 9.10 12.78 -0.46
C TRP A 515 10.56 13.02 -0.83
N GLN A 516 11.00 14.28 -0.84
CA GLN A 516 12.40 14.64 -1.11
C GLN A 516 13.36 14.08 -0.08
N GLU A 517 13.02 14.16 1.20
CA GLU A 517 13.83 13.58 2.26
C GLU A 517 13.93 12.06 2.13
N ARG A 518 12.83 11.36 1.85
CA ARG A 518 12.88 9.91 1.59
C ARG A 518 13.71 9.56 0.36
N MET A 519 13.66 10.36 -0.69
CA MET A 519 14.52 10.18 -1.87
C MET A 519 16.00 10.41 -1.54
N ARG A 520 16.31 11.44 -0.75
CA ARG A 520 17.66 11.70 -0.27
C ARG A 520 18.18 10.54 0.58
N GLU A 521 17.41 10.08 1.57
CA GLU A 521 17.75 8.94 2.40
C GLU A 521 17.97 7.65 1.59
N ALA A 522 17.09 7.37 0.65
CA ALA A 522 17.22 6.21 -0.25
C ALA A 522 18.50 6.31 -1.09
N CYS A 523 18.83 7.52 -1.57
CA CYS A 523 20.05 7.77 -2.31
C CYS A 523 21.29 7.56 -1.43
N LEU A 524 21.32 8.12 -0.22
CA LEU A 524 22.44 7.97 0.71
C LEU A 524 22.62 6.51 1.17
N LYS A 525 21.54 5.75 1.33
CA LYS A 525 21.62 4.29 1.60
C LYS A 525 22.29 3.52 0.46
N ASN A 526 22.12 3.95 -0.78
CA ASN A 526 22.80 3.34 -1.92
C ASN A 526 24.31 3.54 -1.91
N LEU A 527 24.82 4.56 -1.21
CA LEU A 527 26.26 4.83 -1.12
C LEU A 527 27.03 3.67 -0.49
N GLU A 528 26.42 2.91 0.42
CA GLU A 528 27.07 1.71 0.96
C GLU A 528 27.35 0.67 -0.13
N ASN A 529 26.38 0.44 -1.01
CA ASN A 529 26.58 -0.44 -2.17
C ASN A 529 27.62 0.14 -3.13
N VAL A 530 27.62 1.47 -3.34
CA VAL A 530 28.61 2.16 -4.17
C VAL A 530 30.01 1.96 -3.60
N ARG A 531 30.20 2.07 -2.28
CA ARG A 531 31.47 1.83 -1.61
C ARG A 531 31.96 0.40 -1.85
N VAL A 532 31.09 -0.58 -1.61
CA VAL A 532 31.41 -1.99 -1.82
C VAL A 532 31.82 -2.26 -3.27
N LEU A 533 31.08 -1.73 -4.22
CA LEU A 533 31.38 -1.91 -5.64
C LEU A 533 32.71 -1.23 -6.06
N ALA A 534 33.01 -0.08 -5.48
CA ALA A 534 34.25 0.63 -5.76
C ALA A 534 35.47 -0.07 -5.16
N GLU A 535 35.40 -0.41 -3.87
CA GLU A 535 36.53 -1.00 -3.14
C GLU A 535 36.86 -2.42 -3.59
N LEU A 536 35.83 -3.25 -3.83
CA LEU A 536 36.05 -4.66 -4.17
C LEU A 536 36.20 -4.93 -5.66
N TYR A 537 35.52 -4.16 -6.48
CA TYR A 537 35.49 -4.40 -7.94
C TYR A 537 36.18 -3.29 -8.73
N GLY A 538 36.68 -2.25 -8.08
CA GLY A 538 37.35 -1.13 -8.71
C GLY A 538 36.46 -0.24 -9.56
N ALA A 539 35.14 -0.30 -9.37
CA ALA A 539 34.18 0.50 -10.13
C ALA A 539 34.05 1.90 -9.52
N THR A 540 34.73 2.90 -10.08
CA THR A 540 34.75 4.26 -9.52
C THR A 540 33.90 5.26 -10.29
N SER A 541 33.64 5.02 -11.57
CA SER A 541 32.79 5.88 -12.41
C SER A 541 31.32 5.47 -12.33
N SER A 542 30.42 6.40 -12.58
CA SER A 542 28.95 6.17 -12.57
C SER A 542 28.52 5.01 -13.49
N THR A 543 29.11 4.93 -14.68
CA THR A 543 28.81 3.86 -15.65
C THR A 543 29.31 2.51 -15.13
N ALA A 544 30.55 2.43 -14.63
CA ALA A 544 31.12 1.19 -14.11
C ALA A 544 30.34 0.70 -12.86
N LEU A 545 29.97 1.61 -11.97
CA LEU A 545 29.15 1.31 -10.78
C LEU A 545 27.78 0.74 -11.17
N THR A 546 27.12 1.37 -12.13
CA THR A 546 25.79 0.92 -12.59
C THR A 546 25.86 -0.44 -13.29
N GLU A 547 26.88 -0.66 -14.11
CA GLU A 547 27.08 -1.94 -14.80
C GLU A 547 27.41 -3.06 -13.82
N MET A 548 28.31 -2.78 -12.87
CA MET A 548 28.70 -3.76 -11.86
C MET A 548 27.53 -4.10 -10.92
N ALA A 549 26.74 -3.12 -10.49
CA ALA A 549 25.53 -3.34 -9.70
C ALA A 549 24.51 -4.20 -10.44
N ARG A 550 24.35 -3.96 -11.76
CA ARG A 550 23.47 -4.77 -12.58
C ARG A 550 23.97 -6.20 -12.70
N ARG A 551 25.28 -6.38 -12.85
CA ARG A 551 25.90 -7.69 -13.01
C ARG A 551 25.84 -8.51 -11.72
N ILE A 552 26.16 -7.92 -10.57
CA ILE A 552 26.26 -8.61 -9.28
C ILE A 552 24.91 -8.69 -8.58
N ASP A 553 24.22 -7.55 -8.45
CA ASP A 553 23.00 -7.43 -7.68
C ASP A 553 21.72 -7.49 -8.54
N GLY A 554 21.85 -7.47 -9.88
CA GLY A 554 20.73 -7.42 -10.81
C GLY A 554 19.94 -6.10 -10.75
N VAL A 555 20.51 -5.03 -10.16
CA VAL A 555 19.86 -3.73 -10.04
C VAL A 555 20.66 -2.64 -10.73
N SER A 556 19.97 -1.60 -11.18
CA SER A 556 20.61 -0.37 -11.61
C SER A 556 20.58 0.61 -10.44
N LEU A 557 21.74 1.00 -9.96
CA LEU A 557 21.84 2.07 -8.98
C LEU A 557 21.42 3.39 -9.65
N ARG A 558 20.36 3.99 -9.13
CA ARG A 558 19.84 5.25 -9.64
C ARG A 558 19.58 6.19 -8.48
N CYS A 559 20.05 7.42 -8.61
CA CYS A 559 19.60 8.49 -7.75
C CYS A 559 18.20 8.91 -8.15
N PRO A 560 17.22 9.01 -7.22
CA PRO A 560 15.87 9.44 -7.54
C PRO A 560 15.79 10.83 -8.20
N ASN A 561 16.73 11.73 -7.87
CA ASN A 561 16.83 13.09 -8.43
C ASN A 561 17.85 13.18 -9.57
N GLN A 562 18.07 12.10 -10.32
CA GLN A 562 18.93 12.04 -11.51
C GLN A 562 20.42 12.37 -11.25
N GLY A 563 20.88 12.32 -10.01
CA GLY A 563 22.29 12.43 -9.68
C GLY A 563 23.07 11.18 -10.08
N GLU A 564 24.38 11.35 -10.26
CA GLU A 564 25.32 10.27 -10.53
C GLU A 564 25.99 9.80 -9.26
N TYR A 565 26.17 8.49 -9.10
CA TYR A 565 27.03 7.94 -8.07
C TYR A 565 28.48 7.92 -8.54
N ARG A 566 29.39 8.34 -7.69
CA ARG A 566 30.83 8.35 -7.94
C ARG A 566 31.56 7.91 -6.68
N TYR A 567 32.80 7.51 -6.83
CA TYR A 567 33.71 7.20 -5.73
C TYR A 567 34.92 8.11 -5.81
N ASP A 568 35.13 8.92 -4.77
CA ASP A 568 36.31 9.75 -4.61
C ASP A 568 37.45 8.87 -4.11
N THR A 569 38.42 8.56 -4.97
CA THR A 569 39.53 7.68 -4.70
C THR A 569 40.59 8.32 -3.77
N GLU A 570 40.64 9.64 -3.70
CA GLU A 570 41.56 10.35 -2.81
C GLU A 570 41.03 10.35 -1.38
N ARG A 571 39.74 10.58 -1.20
CA ARG A 571 39.07 10.61 0.11
C ARG A 571 38.59 9.24 0.57
N GLY A 572 38.50 8.26 -0.33
CA GLY A 572 37.93 6.94 -0.05
C GLY A 572 36.43 6.97 0.25
N ILE A 573 35.69 7.91 -0.32
CA ILE A 573 34.28 8.16 0.03
C ILE A 573 33.37 8.09 -1.22
N PRO A 574 32.30 7.31 -1.18
CA PRO A 574 31.28 7.37 -2.22
C PRO A 574 30.39 8.61 -2.05
N TYR A 575 29.95 9.18 -3.15
CA TYR A 575 29.06 10.34 -3.12
C TYR A 575 28.08 10.35 -4.30
N CYS A 576 26.99 11.09 -4.12
CA CYS A 576 26.05 11.43 -5.17
C CYS A 576 26.22 12.89 -5.57
N THR A 577 26.22 13.19 -6.87
CA THR A 577 26.38 14.58 -7.37
C THR A 577 25.26 15.54 -6.93
N VAL A 578 24.08 15.00 -6.52
CA VAL A 578 22.93 15.79 -6.07
C VAL A 578 22.80 15.78 -4.54
N HIS A 579 22.98 14.62 -3.89
CA HIS A 579 22.72 14.46 -2.46
C HIS A 579 23.98 14.46 -1.57
N GLY A 580 25.18 14.60 -2.18
CA GLY A 580 26.44 14.61 -1.43
C GLY A 580 26.87 13.23 -0.91
N ASP A 581 27.60 13.24 0.19
CA ASP A 581 28.08 12.05 0.91
C ASP A 581 27.48 12.00 2.34
N TRP A 582 27.83 10.97 3.13
CA TRP A 582 27.33 10.83 4.51
C TRP A 582 27.78 11.93 5.46
N ASN A 583 28.96 12.51 5.22
CA ASN A 583 29.54 13.56 6.06
C ASN A 583 29.04 14.95 5.65
N HIS A 584 28.72 15.10 4.37
CA HIS A 584 28.26 16.35 3.76
C HIS A 584 27.01 16.07 2.90
N PRO A 585 25.88 15.72 3.55
CA PRO A 585 24.64 15.48 2.82
C PRO A 585 24.10 16.81 2.27
N THR A 586 23.71 16.82 1.02
CA THR A 586 23.13 17.98 0.34
C THR A 586 21.63 17.77 0.16
N GLN A 587 20.84 18.77 0.53
CA GLN A 587 19.43 18.82 0.24
C GLN A 587 19.24 19.44 -1.15
N PRO A 588 18.54 18.78 -2.08
CA PRO A 588 18.30 19.36 -3.39
C PRO A 588 17.48 20.66 -3.26
N ALA A 589 17.85 21.69 -4.03
CA ALA A 589 17.06 22.91 -4.13
C ALA A 589 15.65 22.55 -4.67
N GLY A 590 14.63 23.05 -4.03
CA GLY A 590 13.18 22.79 -4.16
C GLY A 590 12.69 22.03 -5.40
N VAL A 591 11.61 21.30 -5.25
CA VAL A 591 11.00 20.50 -6.32
C VAL A 591 10.44 21.42 -7.38
N GLN A 592 10.80 21.21 -8.63
CA GLN A 592 10.14 21.89 -9.75
C GLN A 592 8.69 21.40 -9.87
N GLU A 593 7.77 22.30 -10.18
CA GLU A 593 6.34 21.98 -10.38
C GLU A 593 6.07 20.94 -11.48
N THR A 594 7.09 20.61 -12.25
CA THR A 594 7.06 19.64 -13.35
C THR A 594 7.18 18.17 -12.89
N GLU A 595 7.51 17.90 -11.63
CA GLU A 595 7.64 16.52 -11.14
C GLU A 595 6.29 15.79 -11.10
N GLY A 596 6.30 14.53 -11.50
CA GLY A 596 5.11 13.72 -11.72
C GLY A 596 4.14 13.67 -10.54
N LEU A 597 4.65 13.51 -9.29
CA LEU A 597 3.82 13.46 -8.08
C LEU A 597 3.17 14.82 -7.79
N VAL A 598 3.93 15.91 -7.89
CA VAL A 598 3.43 17.27 -7.64
C VAL A 598 2.34 17.63 -8.65
N ARG A 599 2.57 17.31 -9.94
CA ARG A 599 1.58 17.49 -11.00
C ARG A 599 0.35 16.61 -10.77
N PHE A 600 0.54 15.37 -10.33
CA PHE A 600 -0.57 14.49 -9.99
C PHE A 600 -1.42 15.07 -8.86
N LEU A 601 -0.81 15.47 -7.73
CA LEU A 601 -1.53 16.09 -6.60
C LEU A 601 -2.24 17.38 -7.01
N ALA A 602 -1.60 18.21 -7.82
CA ALA A 602 -2.21 19.44 -8.34
C ALA A 602 -3.39 19.17 -9.29
N SER A 603 -3.44 18.01 -9.93
CA SER A 603 -4.55 17.62 -10.81
C SER A 603 -5.77 17.07 -10.07
N LEU A 604 -5.64 16.73 -8.79
CA LEU A 604 -6.74 16.12 -8.02
C LEU A 604 -7.82 17.14 -7.69
N LYS A 605 -9.07 16.78 -7.99
CA LYS A 605 -10.27 17.55 -7.63
C LYS A 605 -11.00 16.95 -6.44
N LEU A 606 -11.03 15.63 -6.35
CA LEU A 606 -11.75 14.92 -5.31
C LEU A 606 -11.15 13.51 -5.16
N LEU A 607 -10.94 13.10 -3.93
CA LEU A 607 -10.80 11.70 -3.56
C LEU A 607 -12.02 11.34 -2.73
N SER A 608 -12.81 10.37 -3.17
CA SER A 608 -13.87 9.80 -2.35
C SER A 608 -13.66 8.30 -2.15
N VAL A 609 -13.98 7.84 -0.95
CA VAL A 609 -13.94 6.43 -0.56
C VAL A 609 -15.29 6.08 0.04
N ASP A 610 -16.01 5.19 -0.63
CA ASP A 610 -17.30 4.68 -0.18
C ASP A 610 -17.14 3.25 0.33
N PHE A 611 -17.70 2.95 1.50
CA PHE A 611 -17.79 1.60 2.05
C PHE A 611 -19.26 1.21 2.18
N SER A 612 -19.56 0.00 1.72
CA SER A 612 -20.91 -0.55 1.79
C SER A 612 -20.87 -2.00 2.26
N PHE A 613 -21.74 -2.32 3.20
CA PHE A 613 -21.96 -3.67 3.69
C PHE A 613 -23.25 -4.20 3.05
N THR A 614 -23.09 -5.05 2.05
CA THR A 614 -24.20 -5.65 1.32
C THR A 614 -24.39 -7.12 1.74
N PRO A 615 -25.51 -7.76 1.43
CA PRO A 615 -25.67 -9.20 1.66
C PRO A 615 -24.58 -10.04 0.98
N GLU A 616 -24.04 -9.55 -0.15
CA GLU A 616 -23.01 -10.22 -0.93
C GLU A 616 -21.60 -10.02 -0.35
N GLY A 617 -21.39 -9.05 0.53
CA GLY A 617 -20.07 -8.82 1.13
C GLY A 617 -19.73 -7.35 1.41
N ILE A 618 -18.46 -7.11 1.70
CA ILE A 618 -17.92 -5.76 1.86
C ILE A 618 -17.57 -5.22 0.48
N ARG A 619 -18.12 -4.05 0.17
CA ARG A 619 -17.75 -3.31 -1.03
C ARG A 619 -17.07 -2.00 -0.65
N SER A 620 -16.01 -1.66 -1.33
CA SER A 620 -15.45 -0.31 -1.30
C SER A 620 -15.30 0.23 -2.72
N LYS A 621 -15.52 1.53 -2.86
CA LYS A 621 -15.30 2.25 -4.11
C LYS A 621 -14.42 3.47 -3.81
N VAL A 622 -13.23 3.47 -4.36
CA VAL A 622 -12.32 4.61 -4.34
C VAL A 622 -12.45 5.34 -5.66
N THR A 623 -12.74 6.63 -5.60
CA THR A 623 -12.89 7.49 -6.79
C THR A 623 -11.92 8.66 -6.70
N LEU A 624 -11.10 8.83 -7.72
CA LEU A 624 -10.19 9.95 -7.90
C LEU A 624 -10.62 10.78 -9.12
N ASP A 625 -11.15 11.98 -8.88
CA ASP A 625 -11.45 12.94 -9.93
C ASP A 625 -10.24 13.83 -10.19
N ARG A 626 -9.91 14.03 -11.47
CA ARG A 626 -8.77 14.84 -11.92
C ARG A 626 -9.23 16.01 -12.80
N SER A 627 -8.58 17.16 -12.66
CA SER A 627 -8.78 18.27 -13.59
C SER A 627 -7.93 18.06 -14.84
N GLY A 628 -8.56 18.10 -16.02
CA GLY A 628 -7.87 18.05 -17.30
C GLY A 628 -7.09 16.76 -17.48
N ALA A 629 -7.76 15.69 -17.82
CA ALA A 629 -7.12 14.50 -18.37
C ALA A 629 -6.55 14.84 -19.76
N GLY A 630 -5.44 15.57 -19.76
CA GLY A 630 -4.50 15.48 -20.86
C GLY A 630 -4.09 14.00 -20.90
N THR A 631 -4.25 13.39 -22.06
CA THR A 631 -3.86 12.04 -22.42
C THR A 631 -2.74 11.52 -21.52
N VAL A 632 -3.04 10.43 -20.78
CA VAL A 632 -2.00 9.62 -20.13
C VAL A 632 -0.92 9.42 -21.19
N PRO A 633 0.33 9.91 -21.00
CA PRO A 633 1.36 9.61 -21.98
C PRO A 633 1.43 8.10 -22.08
N SER A 634 1.13 7.58 -23.25
CA SER A 634 1.34 6.18 -23.57
C SER A 634 2.80 5.91 -23.22
N VAL A 635 3.06 5.15 -22.16
CA VAL A 635 4.38 4.63 -21.83
C VAL A 635 4.64 3.49 -22.81
N VAL A 636 4.71 3.84 -24.08
CA VAL A 636 5.38 3.02 -25.08
C VAL A 636 6.84 3.41 -24.94
N PRO A 637 7.73 2.53 -24.48
CA PRO A 637 9.15 2.81 -24.49
C PRO A 637 9.53 3.14 -25.94
N PRO A 638 10.38 4.17 -26.18
CA PRO A 638 10.78 4.54 -27.52
C PRO A 638 11.36 3.30 -28.21
N VAL A 639 10.78 2.96 -29.35
CA VAL A 639 11.35 1.97 -30.26
C VAL A 639 12.75 2.49 -30.61
N PRO A 640 13.83 1.72 -30.39
CA PRO A 640 15.15 2.17 -30.75
C PRO A 640 15.18 2.36 -32.28
N THR A 641 15.28 3.62 -32.69
CA THR A 641 15.52 3.97 -34.07
C THR A 641 16.91 3.43 -34.45
N THR A 642 16.94 2.40 -35.27
CA THR A 642 18.15 1.97 -35.95
C THR A 642 18.54 3.12 -36.89
N THR A 643 19.57 3.87 -36.51
CA THR A 643 20.30 4.74 -37.44
C THR A 643 20.98 3.80 -38.45
N ALA A 644 20.39 3.66 -39.61
CA ALA A 644 21.04 3.08 -40.76
C ALA A 644 22.29 3.92 -41.05
N GLY A 645 23.47 3.30 -40.92
CA GLY A 645 24.73 3.91 -41.28
C GLY A 645 24.74 4.23 -42.76
N GLY A 646 24.62 5.51 -43.10
CA GLY A 646 24.84 6.00 -44.45
C GLY A 646 26.32 5.97 -44.75
N GLY A 647 26.75 4.98 -45.59
CA GLY A 647 28.06 4.98 -46.16
C GLY A 647 28.27 6.20 -47.07
N THR A 648 29.22 7.04 -46.72
CA THR A 648 29.74 8.10 -47.61
C THR A 648 30.68 7.44 -48.60
N SER A 649 30.22 7.26 -49.83
CA SER A 649 31.10 7.11 -51.00
C SER A 649 31.63 8.45 -51.40
N GLY A 650 32.93 8.66 -51.28
CA GLY A 650 33.61 9.79 -51.82
C GLY A 650 33.67 9.73 -53.35
N SER A 651 33.46 10.85 -54.02
CA SER A 651 34.03 11.14 -55.34
C SER A 651 34.40 12.61 -55.35
N GLY A 652 35.72 12.83 -55.57
CA GLY A 652 36.27 14.15 -55.79
C GLY A 652 35.91 14.71 -57.16
N THR A 653 36.03 15.96 -57.31
CA THR A 653 36.77 16.72 -58.33
C THR A 653 36.28 18.16 -58.43
N LYS A 654 37.26 19.01 -58.34
CA LYS A 654 37.44 20.43 -58.67
C LYS A 654 37.02 21.42 -57.60
#